data_8aa5ece6ce86df970acb5b2282354181
#
_entry.id   8aa5ece6ce86df970acb5b2282354181
#
_cell.length_a   1.000
_cell.length_b   1.000
_cell.length_c   1.000
_cell.angle_alpha   90.00
_cell.angle_beta   90.00
_cell.angle_gamma   90.00
#
_symmetry.space_group_name_H-M   'P 1'
#
loop_
_entity.id
_entity.type
_entity.pdbx_description
1 polymer ?
#
loop_
_entity_poly.entity_id
_entity_poly.type
_entity_poly.pdbx_seq_one_letter_code
_entity_poly.pdbx_strand_id
1 'polypeptide(L)'
;MIALIRKGCLTFLRPCDTIEQLYYGDVRNVDHGSLLDQQIEDPNVNRDLSQLWSIVQMIALEVSDDMALQLEQEAFSNDTLNPLCEQIIESIILNTEFADNPILQSMELVHSFPQAIDVVLRELDLTHALDDELYMDQASDPQDMAYNCLFTSATGTGVMSCSVRQFAETRCHVLRDLILLQMLVLRLKERNMQLRKLEVDLLPMSINLFRAYLIVKWATQALAVPTQSSIMELNLRHLSSLELSESSVKEMSKIDLSNTSMLELLIRGVDGEKVLEQLANNTQLDDDPKRVWTIGLNALNQLISRLLWPLNESFKFGEFLIGCCQYLPLQEYLCYLNLWCDWIPASRQFALGLCYLHFDEPHKAAECFNEARGGVAMEPFLRDRLLQTQEEDDDRLQVIYYLKVIKQFEEFSAPDVVISLAKKAIETAGDDENVPTLWSKVFKYELELGHNTEAYQAMMSNPDPTRRKDCLRQLLVRLCEKGDLQSLVDFEYTNLQDEVESILESRARSVDLTTHNYYDLLYAYYIFRDNFRKAGRVMYEHGWRLGREVPGQQGLQRQAQCYLAALNALRLAQPEYAWIIKPPHVMQQPLSAKHALSGEEVKDERGSRKPEILEMQDIEKEYLLVDARLRLIQKDPDPALTSGPTPGPDELVGLLAKAGLYDRAVIVCRAFNLDLYTVFESLALRCVNLSSQSTYHMRGDNDYTAQAWSWLKENHLTLTNIAKENSSVDQAWQLLQQYLDRYEDHQNGSAKYHRCVANKLLSHGFSLPTWFVNTYKSLNVAELLRLYIDYDLIYEGVDLVVEYIDAVMDTFKGQDCSMFKLRTRHCGWLAHGLRNITDQFWVKGHGHSA
;
A
#
# COMPACT_ATOMS: atom_id res chain seq x y z
N MET A 1 33.62 -21.70 -52.49
CA MET A 1 32.79 -20.94 -51.55
C MET A 1 33.52 -19.75 -50.91
N ILE A 2 34.57 -19.94 -50.15
CA ILE A 2 35.37 -18.85 -49.53
C ILE A 2 35.91 -17.85 -50.58
N ALA A 3 36.42 -18.31 -51.72
CA ALA A 3 36.89 -17.47 -52.81
C ALA A 3 35.76 -16.73 -53.53
N LEU A 4 34.54 -17.34 -53.61
CA LEU A 4 33.33 -16.68 -54.14
C LEU A 4 32.81 -15.66 -53.13
N ILE A 5 32.82 -15.94 -51.83
CA ILE A 5 32.47 -15.01 -50.77
C ILE A 5 33.42 -13.81 -50.75
N ARG A 6 34.74 -14.04 -50.80
CA ARG A 6 35.74 -12.98 -50.91
C ARG A 6 35.58 -12.12 -52.19
N LYS A 7 35.29 -12.76 -53.32
CA LYS A 7 35.02 -12.06 -54.55
C LYS A 7 33.66 -11.35 -54.57
N GLY A 8 32.68 -11.93 -53.85
CA GLY A 8 31.37 -11.31 -53.57
C GLY A 8 31.46 -10.11 -52.64
N CYS A 9 32.25 -10.20 -51.56
CA CYS A 9 32.53 -9.07 -50.67
C CYS A 9 33.17 -7.89 -51.39
N LEU A 10 34.13 -8.16 -52.26
CA LEU A 10 34.80 -7.15 -53.10
C LEU A 10 33.80 -6.51 -54.10
N THR A 11 32.90 -7.29 -54.67
CA THR A 11 31.81 -6.76 -55.58
C THR A 11 30.67 -6.15 -54.79
N PHE A 12 30.47 -6.48 -53.56
CA PHE A 12 29.52 -5.97 -52.64
C PHE A 12 29.79 -4.49 -52.26
N LEU A 13 31.04 -4.09 -52.25
CA LEU A 13 31.45 -2.70 -52.03
C LEU A 13 31.43 -1.81 -53.28
N ARG A 14 30.88 -2.32 -54.41
CA ARG A 14 30.99 -1.64 -55.69
C ARG A 14 30.33 -0.26 -55.84
N PRO A 15 29.20 0.10 -55.22
CA PRO A 15 28.72 1.46 -55.25
C PRO A 15 29.59 2.45 -54.46
N CYS A 16 30.36 1.90 -53.49
CA CYS A 16 31.36 2.65 -52.73
C CYS A 16 32.77 2.52 -53.36
N ASP A 17 32.92 1.65 -54.34
CA ASP A 17 34.20 1.19 -54.93
C ASP A 17 34.99 2.35 -55.56
N THR A 18 34.26 3.35 -56.06
CA THR A 18 34.86 4.54 -56.66
C THR A 18 35.66 5.37 -55.64
N ILE A 19 35.08 5.64 -54.47
CA ILE A 19 35.76 6.43 -53.45
C ILE A 19 36.88 5.60 -52.82
N GLU A 20 36.63 4.34 -52.55
CA GLU A 20 37.60 3.44 -51.90
C GLU A 20 38.73 3.03 -52.85
N GLN A 21 38.46 2.81 -54.13
CA GLN A 21 39.48 2.61 -55.14
C GLN A 21 40.34 3.83 -55.37
N LEU A 22 39.74 5.00 -55.32
CA LEU A 22 40.47 6.27 -55.41
C LEU A 22 41.34 6.47 -54.15
N TYR A 23 40.86 6.07 -52.99
CA TYR A 23 41.58 6.24 -51.72
C TYR A 23 42.76 5.24 -51.56
N TYR A 24 42.53 3.96 -51.87
CA TYR A 24 43.55 2.88 -51.68
C TYR A 24 44.19 2.40 -52.98
N GLY A 25 43.67 2.78 -54.12
CA GLY A 25 44.16 2.35 -55.44
C GLY A 25 45.33 3.17 -55.92
N ASP A 26 46.15 2.50 -56.78
CA ASP A 26 47.22 3.19 -57.48
C ASP A 26 46.62 4.09 -58.57
N VAL A 27 46.67 5.40 -58.35
CA VAL A 27 46.07 6.44 -59.19
C VAL A 27 46.46 6.34 -60.67
N ARG A 28 47.49 5.56 -61.00
CA ARG A 28 47.99 5.40 -62.37
C ARG A 28 47.16 4.42 -63.21
N ASN A 29 46.28 3.61 -62.61
CA ASN A 29 45.57 2.54 -63.31
C ASN A 29 44.06 2.64 -63.28
N VAL A 30 43.48 3.69 -62.72
CA VAL A 30 42.04 3.87 -62.68
C VAL A 30 41.60 4.64 -63.92
N ASP A 31 40.82 3.98 -64.75
CA ASP A 31 40.15 4.60 -65.90
C ASP A 31 39.11 5.62 -65.36
N HIS A 32 39.52 6.87 -65.18
CA HIS A 32 38.75 7.94 -64.57
C HIS A 32 37.47 8.31 -65.32
N GLY A 33 37.25 7.66 -66.51
CA GLY A 33 36.16 8.03 -67.44
C GLY A 33 34.82 7.39 -67.21
N SER A 34 34.65 6.38 -66.35
CA SER A 34 33.41 5.57 -66.48
C SER A 34 32.34 5.74 -65.40
N LEU A 35 32.63 6.36 -64.27
CA LEU A 35 31.66 6.41 -63.14
C LEU A 35 31.34 7.79 -62.61
N LEU A 36 32.21 8.77 -62.77
CA LEU A 36 31.93 10.20 -62.47
C LEU A 36 31.45 10.94 -63.73
N ASP A 37 31.56 10.37 -64.90
CA ASP A 37 31.24 11.03 -66.19
C ASP A 37 29.74 11.22 -66.46
N GLN A 38 28.86 10.57 -65.73
CA GLN A 38 27.43 10.69 -66.02
C GLN A 38 26.71 11.88 -65.34
N GLN A 39 27.37 12.58 -64.40
CA GLN A 39 26.72 13.72 -63.69
C GLN A 39 27.56 15.02 -63.58
N ILE A 40 28.84 15.02 -63.92
CA ILE A 40 29.66 16.22 -63.79
C ILE A 40 30.04 16.73 -65.22
N GLU A 41 29.29 17.71 -65.69
CA GLU A 41 29.53 18.31 -67.01
C GLU A 41 30.78 19.21 -67.06
N ASP A 42 31.38 19.58 -65.95
CA ASP A 42 32.54 20.52 -65.90
C ASP A 42 33.87 19.75 -65.75
N PRO A 43 34.73 19.75 -66.79
CA PRO A 43 36.04 19.05 -66.79
C PRO A 43 37.02 19.61 -65.74
N ASN A 44 36.80 20.87 -65.28
CA ASN A 44 37.65 21.44 -64.24
C ASN A 44 37.42 20.80 -62.89
N VAL A 45 36.15 20.46 -62.57
CA VAL A 45 35.78 19.81 -61.28
C VAL A 45 36.36 18.39 -61.25
N ASN A 46 36.37 17.64 -62.32
CA ASN A 46 36.97 16.33 -62.38
C ASN A 46 38.54 16.36 -62.15
N ARG A 47 39.18 17.38 -62.68
CA ARG A 47 40.60 17.61 -62.43
C ARG A 47 40.86 17.97 -60.97
N ASP A 48 40.08 18.86 -60.41
CA ASP A 48 40.20 19.24 -59.02
C ASP A 48 39.90 18.08 -58.08
N LEU A 49 38.94 17.19 -58.35
CA LEU A 49 38.69 15.94 -57.67
C LEU A 49 39.89 14.98 -57.67
N SER A 50 40.50 14.76 -58.79
CA SER A 50 41.67 13.91 -58.94
C SER A 50 42.88 14.44 -58.13
N GLN A 51 43.08 15.77 -58.11
CA GLN A 51 44.12 16.41 -57.27
C GLN A 51 43.74 16.32 -55.78
N LEU A 52 42.50 16.55 -55.41
CA LEU A 52 41.98 16.42 -54.07
C LEU A 52 42.28 15.03 -53.48
N TRP A 53 41.99 13.95 -54.24
CA TRP A 53 42.28 12.58 -53.80
C TRP A 53 43.76 12.33 -53.60
N SER A 54 44.63 12.87 -54.49
CA SER A 54 46.08 12.77 -54.32
C SER A 54 46.52 13.41 -53.00
N ILE A 55 45.98 14.57 -52.64
CA ILE A 55 46.29 15.27 -51.39
C ILE A 55 45.77 14.48 -50.17
N VAL A 56 44.51 13.99 -50.20
CA VAL A 56 43.94 13.19 -49.15
C VAL A 56 44.74 11.94 -48.89
N GLN A 57 45.21 11.24 -49.95
CA GLN A 57 46.09 10.07 -49.80
C GLN A 57 47.47 10.43 -49.19
N MET A 58 48.04 11.57 -49.53
CA MET A 58 49.30 12.03 -48.91
C MET A 58 49.11 12.31 -47.41
N ILE A 59 48.02 12.97 -47.05
CA ILE A 59 47.66 13.21 -45.62
C ILE A 59 47.46 11.91 -44.86
N ALA A 60 46.80 10.91 -45.47
CA ALA A 60 46.60 9.61 -44.88
C ALA A 60 47.92 8.89 -44.52
N LEU A 61 48.99 9.12 -45.31
CA LEU A 61 50.32 8.53 -45.02
C LEU A 61 51.06 9.22 -43.88
N GLU A 62 50.73 10.47 -43.55
CA GLU A 62 51.33 11.24 -42.49
C GLU A 62 50.61 11.02 -41.13
N VAL A 63 49.35 10.56 -41.14
CA VAL A 63 48.57 10.28 -39.92
C VAL A 63 48.95 8.90 -39.39
N SER A 64 49.52 8.86 -38.19
CA SER A 64 49.83 7.57 -37.50
C SER A 64 48.54 6.94 -36.94
N ASP A 65 48.59 5.62 -36.72
CA ASP A 65 47.49 4.85 -36.16
C ASP A 65 47.05 5.39 -34.79
N ASP A 66 47.98 5.86 -33.95
CA ASP A 66 47.69 6.44 -32.64
C ASP A 66 46.95 7.77 -32.76
N MET A 67 47.36 8.63 -33.70
CA MET A 67 46.63 9.90 -33.98
C MET A 67 45.24 9.62 -34.55
N ALA A 68 45.11 8.64 -35.41
CA ALA A 68 43.82 8.22 -35.96
C ALA A 68 42.86 7.73 -34.88
N LEU A 69 43.36 6.92 -33.95
CA LEU A 69 42.57 6.44 -32.82
C LEU A 69 42.13 7.58 -31.86
N GLN A 70 43.01 8.53 -31.57
CA GLN A 70 42.69 9.69 -30.76
C GLN A 70 41.63 10.56 -31.45
N LEU A 71 41.70 10.78 -32.76
CA LEU A 71 40.69 11.51 -33.51
C LEU A 71 39.32 10.82 -33.48
N GLU A 72 39.28 9.49 -33.55
CA GLU A 72 38.02 8.73 -33.42
C GLU A 72 37.42 8.86 -32.02
N GLN A 73 38.25 8.83 -30.97
CA GLN A 73 37.78 8.96 -29.57
C GLN A 73 37.26 10.33 -29.26
N GLU A 74 37.90 11.40 -29.78
CA GLU A 74 37.55 12.77 -29.52
C GLU A 74 36.53 13.35 -30.54
N ALA A 75 36.12 12.54 -31.54
CA ALA A 75 35.29 12.96 -32.66
C ALA A 75 33.96 13.62 -32.25
N PHE A 76 33.36 13.18 -31.11
CA PHE A 76 32.04 13.62 -30.70
C PHE A 76 32.03 14.96 -29.90
N SER A 77 33.22 15.46 -29.51
CA SER A 77 33.37 16.75 -28.83
C SER A 77 34.04 17.76 -29.72
N ASN A 78 33.38 18.91 -29.98
CA ASN A 78 34.00 20.00 -30.76
C ASN A 78 35.17 20.66 -30.03
N ASP A 79 35.10 20.67 -28.66
CA ASP A 79 36.11 21.32 -27.82
C ASP A 79 37.48 20.63 -27.87
N THR A 80 37.48 19.31 -28.13
CA THR A 80 38.69 18.48 -28.16
C THR A 80 39.13 18.14 -29.59
N LEU A 81 38.18 17.95 -30.51
CA LEU A 81 38.44 17.56 -31.88
C LEU A 81 39.25 18.64 -32.64
N ASN A 82 38.82 19.91 -32.58
CA ASN A 82 39.46 20.98 -33.30
C ASN A 82 40.92 21.24 -32.86
N PRO A 83 41.25 21.34 -31.57
CA PRO A 83 42.61 21.47 -31.10
C PRO A 83 43.49 20.25 -31.48
N LEU A 84 42.94 19.05 -31.47
CA LEU A 84 43.66 17.82 -31.85
C LEU A 84 44.00 17.85 -33.36
N CYS A 85 43.04 18.23 -34.19
CA CYS A 85 43.28 18.38 -35.64
C CYS A 85 44.33 19.46 -35.90
N GLU A 86 44.31 20.61 -35.21
CA GLU A 86 45.31 21.65 -35.31
C GLU A 86 46.72 21.16 -34.95
N GLN A 87 46.83 20.37 -33.87
CA GLN A 87 48.11 19.76 -33.46
C GLN A 87 48.67 18.78 -34.51
N ILE A 88 47.80 17.98 -35.14
CA ILE A 88 48.20 17.04 -36.22
C ILE A 88 48.65 17.84 -37.45
N ILE A 89 47.90 18.87 -37.81
CA ILE A 89 48.26 19.73 -38.95
C ILE A 89 49.61 20.42 -38.73
N GLU A 90 49.87 20.89 -37.49
CA GLU A 90 51.18 21.46 -37.15
C GLU A 90 52.32 20.45 -37.32
N SER A 91 52.06 19.17 -36.94
CA SER A 91 53.07 18.12 -37.12
C SER A 91 53.39 17.86 -38.61
N ILE A 92 52.33 17.90 -39.46
CA ILE A 92 52.51 17.72 -40.93
C ILE A 92 53.28 18.87 -41.54
N ILE A 93 53.03 20.10 -41.11
CA ILE A 93 53.70 21.30 -41.64
C ILE A 93 55.15 21.43 -41.16
N LEU A 94 55.37 21.14 -39.87
CA LEU A 94 56.67 21.33 -39.22
C LEU A 94 57.71 20.27 -39.59
N ASN A 95 57.33 19.11 -40.11
CA ASN A 95 58.23 18.02 -40.48
C ASN A 95 59.04 18.26 -41.76
N THR A 96 58.61 19.25 -42.60
CA THR A 96 59.29 19.56 -43.88
C THR A 96 59.35 21.05 -44.11
N GLU A 97 60.44 21.57 -44.73
CA GLU A 97 60.52 22.93 -45.18
C GLU A 97 59.38 23.19 -46.17
N PHE A 98 58.77 24.39 -46.14
CA PHE A 98 57.53 24.73 -46.90
C PHE A 98 57.71 24.52 -48.42
N ALA A 99 58.92 24.73 -48.96
CA ALA A 99 59.20 24.55 -50.37
C ALA A 99 59.26 23.08 -50.84
N ASP A 100 59.52 22.12 -49.91
CA ASP A 100 59.77 20.70 -50.21
C ASP A 100 58.53 19.82 -49.80
N ASN A 101 57.50 20.43 -49.23
CA ASN A 101 56.36 19.66 -48.80
C ASN A 101 55.43 19.30 -49.99
N PRO A 102 55.27 18.01 -50.37
CA PRO A 102 54.48 17.61 -51.53
C PRO A 102 52.99 17.90 -51.36
N ILE A 103 52.49 17.91 -50.16
CA ILE A 103 51.05 18.22 -49.84
C ILE A 103 50.78 19.67 -50.23
N LEU A 104 51.63 20.60 -49.80
CA LEU A 104 51.49 22.02 -50.07
C LEU A 104 51.63 22.37 -51.54
N GLN A 105 52.57 21.71 -52.25
CA GLN A 105 52.73 21.87 -53.70
C GLN A 105 51.45 21.40 -54.47
N SER A 106 50.89 20.26 -54.06
CA SER A 106 49.67 19.71 -54.67
C SER A 106 48.43 20.57 -54.42
N MET A 107 48.38 21.25 -53.28
CA MET A 107 47.30 22.17 -52.94
C MET A 107 47.23 23.43 -53.83
N GLU A 108 48.34 23.84 -54.42
CA GLU A 108 48.36 24.93 -55.39
C GLU A 108 47.72 24.57 -56.73
N LEU A 109 47.65 23.28 -57.07
CA LEU A 109 47.09 22.81 -58.33
C LEU A 109 45.56 22.73 -58.32
N VAL A 110 44.92 22.79 -57.15
CA VAL A 110 43.43 22.74 -57.00
C VAL A 110 42.86 24.14 -57.16
N HIS A 111 41.97 24.32 -58.09
CA HIS A 111 41.33 25.64 -58.35
C HIS A 111 40.22 25.98 -57.40
N SER A 112 39.33 24.98 -57.06
CA SER A 112 38.19 25.19 -56.18
C SER A 112 38.04 24.01 -55.20
N PHE A 113 38.62 24.12 -54.01
CA PHE A 113 38.42 23.17 -52.92
C PHE A 113 36.91 23.03 -52.56
N PRO A 114 36.11 24.07 -52.39
CA PRO A 114 34.74 23.94 -51.95
C PRO A 114 33.87 23.12 -52.90
N GLN A 115 34.09 23.26 -54.23
CA GLN A 115 33.32 22.50 -55.19
C GLN A 115 33.68 21.02 -55.22
N ALA A 116 34.99 20.72 -55.19
CA ALA A 116 35.44 19.31 -55.18
C ALA A 116 35.02 18.59 -53.88
N ILE A 117 35.14 19.26 -52.74
CA ILE A 117 34.72 18.70 -51.43
C ILE A 117 33.19 18.54 -51.37
N ASP A 118 32.39 19.46 -51.88
CA ASP A 118 30.94 19.38 -51.94
C ASP A 118 30.47 18.14 -52.71
N VAL A 119 31.11 17.82 -53.85
CA VAL A 119 30.82 16.58 -54.57
C VAL A 119 31.12 15.34 -53.73
N VAL A 120 32.26 15.28 -53.09
CA VAL A 120 32.63 14.12 -52.25
C VAL A 120 31.67 13.94 -51.07
N LEU A 121 31.29 15.02 -50.41
CA LEU A 121 30.37 14.95 -49.28
C LEU A 121 28.98 14.49 -49.67
N ARG A 122 28.48 14.91 -50.86
CA ARG A 122 27.19 14.43 -51.38
C ARG A 122 27.20 12.93 -51.66
N GLU A 123 28.31 12.39 -52.18
CA GLU A 123 28.44 10.94 -52.41
C GLU A 123 28.59 10.15 -51.12
N LEU A 124 29.15 10.78 -50.07
CA LEU A 124 29.29 10.17 -48.77
C LEU A 124 27.99 10.23 -47.91
N ASP A 125 27.09 11.13 -48.24
CA ASP A 125 25.82 11.25 -47.51
C ASP A 125 24.80 10.20 -47.95
N LEU A 126 24.48 9.26 -47.08
CA LEU A 126 23.54 8.16 -47.37
C LEU A 126 22.09 8.66 -47.56
N THR A 127 21.76 9.89 -47.19
CA THR A 127 20.40 10.43 -47.38
C THR A 127 20.17 10.76 -48.85
N HIS A 128 21.17 11.11 -49.64
CA HIS A 128 21.03 11.40 -51.05
C HIS A 128 20.87 10.16 -51.95
N ALA A 129 21.16 8.97 -51.41
CA ALA A 129 21.00 7.69 -52.15
C ALA A 129 19.49 7.23 -52.25
N LEU A 130 18.57 8.02 -51.72
CA LEU A 130 17.15 7.73 -51.73
C LEU A 130 16.43 8.43 -52.91
N ASP A 131 16.90 8.32 -54.16
CA ASP A 131 16.11 8.75 -55.28
C ASP A 131 14.85 7.90 -55.42
N ASP A 132 13.70 8.62 -55.41
CA ASP A 132 12.33 8.09 -55.41
C ASP A 132 11.96 7.23 -56.65
N GLU A 133 12.81 7.05 -57.60
CA GLU A 133 12.51 6.32 -58.87
C GLU A 133 12.38 4.79 -58.68
N LEU A 134 12.69 4.23 -57.54
CA LEU A 134 12.56 2.79 -57.27
C LEU A 134 11.19 2.39 -56.70
N TYR A 135 10.29 3.32 -56.52
CA TYR A 135 8.91 3.07 -56.03
C TYR A 135 7.85 3.04 -57.10
N MET A 136 8.06 2.27 -58.19
CA MET A 136 6.99 1.97 -59.12
C MET A 136 6.37 0.61 -58.81
N ASP A 137 5.10 0.67 -58.44
CA ASP A 137 4.19 -0.45 -58.24
C ASP A 137 4.31 -1.52 -59.33
N GLN A 138 4.87 -2.69 -58.97
CA GLN A 138 4.51 -3.93 -59.63
C GLN A 138 4.59 -5.10 -58.68
N ALA A 139 3.44 -5.62 -58.25
CA ALA A 139 3.30 -6.87 -57.58
C ALA A 139 3.75 -8.04 -58.46
N SER A 140 4.78 -8.76 -58.05
CA SER A 140 5.17 -10.02 -58.71
C SER A 140 5.42 -11.12 -57.65
N ASP A 141 5.08 -12.37 -58.04
CA ASP A 141 5.03 -13.59 -57.23
C ASP A 141 6.28 -13.92 -56.42
N PRO A 142 6.15 -14.54 -55.23
CA PRO A 142 7.27 -14.86 -54.35
C PRO A 142 7.93 -16.18 -54.76
N GLN A 143 8.96 -16.12 -55.60
CA GLN A 143 9.80 -17.31 -55.92
C GLN A 143 11.29 -17.07 -55.69
N ASP A 144 11.73 -16.58 -54.48
CA ASP A 144 13.14 -16.42 -54.27
C ASP A 144 13.66 -16.92 -52.93
N MET A 145 13.84 -18.24 -52.85
CA MET A 145 14.51 -18.91 -51.72
C MET A 145 15.98 -18.53 -51.55
N ALA A 146 16.65 -18.07 -52.57
CA ALA A 146 18.10 -17.72 -52.49
C ALA A 146 18.36 -16.38 -51.78
N TYR A 147 17.44 -15.41 -51.91
CA TYR A 147 17.52 -14.12 -51.20
C TYR A 147 17.31 -14.27 -49.71
N ASN A 148 16.32 -15.00 -49.32
CA ASN A 148 15.99 -15.26 -47.91
C ASN A 148 17.16 -15.92 -47.17
N CYS A 149 17.92 -16.81 -47.79
CA CYS A 149 19.04 -17.47 -47.14
C CYS A 149 20.21 -16.54 -46.85
N LEU A 150 20.41 -15.45 -47.64
CA LEU A 150 21.52 -14.51 -47.48
C LEU A 150 21.23 -13.53 -46.29
N PHE A 151 20.01 -13.06 -46.23
CA PHE A 151 19.63 -12.05 -45.24
C PHE A 151 19.07 -12.64 -43.93
N THR A 152 18.56 -13.85 -43.96
CA THR A 152 18.01 -14.51 -42.76
C THR A 152 18.97 -15.46 -42.07
N SER A 153 20.05 -15.94 -42.78
CA SER A 153 21.05 -16.83 -42.15
C SER A 153 22.01 -16.05 -41.25
N ALA A 154 22.33 -16.61 -40.08
CA ALA A 154 23.31 -16.03 -39.18
C ALA A 154 24.69 -15.76 -39.85
N THR A 155 25.10 -16.62 -40.76
CA THR A 155 26.36 -16.45 -41.54
C THR A 155 26.23 -15.31 -42.55
N GLY A 156 25.07 -15.19 -43.23
CA GLY A 156 24.86 -14.14 -44.19
C GLY A 156 24.80 -12.75 -43.54
N THR A 157 24.05 -12.62 -42.46
CA THR A 157 23.98 -11.36 -41.68
C THR A 157 25.32 -10.97 -41.07
N GLY A 158 26.15 -11.94 -40.61
CA GLY A 158 27.50 -11.70 -40.14
C GLY A 158 28.44 -11.20 -41.24
N VAL A 159 28.35 -11.76 -42.45
CA VAL A 159 29.13 -11.27 -43.60
C VAL A 159 28.74 -9.85 -43.99
N MET A 160 27.41 -9.56 -43.95
CA MET A 160 26.90 -8.22 -44.21
C MET A 160 27.39 -7.22 -43.17
N SER A 161 27.33 -7.57 -41.90
CA SER A 161 27.84 -6.73 -40.79
C SER A 161 29.36 -6.44 -40.94
N CYS A 162 30.15 -7.46 -41.29
CA CYS A 162 31.60 -7.27 -41.57
C CYS A 162 31.83 -6.35 -42.80
N SER A 163 30.99 -6.46 -43.83
CA SER A 163 31.11 -5.61 -45.01
C SER A 163 30.77 -4.15 -44.71
N VAL A 164 29.69 -3.91 -43.90
CA VAL A 164 29.35 -2.57 -43.44
C VAL A 164 30.44 -2.00 -42.53
N ARG A 165 31.03 -2.79 -41.69
CA ARG A 165 32.15 -2.38 -40.86
C ARG A 165 33.31 -1.86 -41.71
N GLN A 166 33.79 -2.65 -42.70
CA GLN A 166 34.87 -2.28 -43.56
C GLN A 166 34.54 -1.01 -44.35
N PHE A 167 33.34 -0.92 -44.88
CA PHE A 167 32.81 0.25 -45.55
C PHE A 167 32.80 1.50 -44.63
N ALA A 168 32.27 1.39 -43.42
CA ALA A 168 32.24 2.52 -42.47
C ALA A 168 33.67 2.95 -42.05
N GLU A 169 34.56 2.01 -41.79
CA GLU A 169 35.99 2.27 -41.49
C GLU A 169 36.67 3.04 -42.61
N THR A 170 36.49 2.59 -43.84
CA THR A 170 37.10 3.30 -45.01
C THR A 170 36.61 4.72 -45.14
N ARG A 171 35.26 4.92 -45.00
CA ARG A 171 34.66 6.26 -45.10
C ARG A 171 35.03 7.15 -43.94
N CYS A 172 35.19 6.61 -42.73
CA CYS A 172 35.74 7.33 -41.60
C CYS A 172 37.16 7.85 -41.88
N HIS A 173 38.03 7.00 -42.47
CA HIS A 173 39.41 7.42 -42.83
C HIS A 173 39.37 8.54 -43.86
N VAL A 174 38.58 8.41 -44.95
CA VAL A 174 38.41 9.47 -45.96
C VAL A 174 37.94 10.78 -45.33
N LEU A 175 36.89 10.75 -44.49
CA LEU A 175 36.36 11.94 -43.87
C LEU A 175 37.34 12.58 -42.86
N ARG A 176 38.04 11.77 -42.06
CA ARG A 176 39.10 12.22 -41.18
C ARG A 176 40.14 13.04 -41.91
N ASP A 177 40.67 12.47 -43.00
CA ASP A 177 41.74 13.08 -43.80
C ASP A 177 41.24 14.32 -44.59
N LEU A 178 39.94 14.26 -44.99
CA LEU A 178 39.26 15.40 -45.59
C LEU A 178 39.06 16.56 -44.61
N ILE A 179 38.72 16.28 -43.34
CA ILE A 179 38.63 17.29 -42.27
C ILE A 179 40.01 17.94 -42.05
N LEU A 180 41.05 17.13 -41.93
CA LEU A 180 42.41 17.63 -41.78
C LEU A 180 42.79 18.53 -42.97
N LEU A 181 42.49 18.12 -44.21
CA LEU A 181 42.73 18.93 -45.42
C LEU A 181 41.94 20.26 -45.35
N GLN A 182 40.66 20.22 -44.99
CA GLN A 182 39.82 21.43 -44.89
C GLN A 182 40.40 22.41 -43.89
N MET A 183 40.82 21.95 -42.74
CA MET A 183 41.43 22.81 -41.68
C MET A 183 42.80 23.34 -42.13
N LEU A 184 43.58 22.54 -42.83
CA LEU A 184 44.84 22.96 -43.40
C LEU A 184 44.64 24.08 -44.46
N VAL A 185 43.64 23.91 -45.34
CA VAL A 185 43.26 24.93 -46.33
C VAL A 185 42.82 26.24 -45.68
N LEU A 186 42.02 26.16 -44.63
CA LEU A 186 41.52 27.33 -43.88
C LEU A 186 42.66 28.08 -43.13
N ARG A 187 43.70 27.35 -42.73
CA ARG A 187 44.89 27.93 -42.06
C ARG A 187 45.84 28.64 -43.00
N LEU A 188 46.03 28.06 -44.21
CA LEU A 188 47.09 28.53 -45.15
C LEU A 188 46.62 29.56 -46.15
N LYS A 189 45.33 29.54 -46.55
CA LYS A 189 44.84 30.44 -47.58
C LYS A 189 44.18 31.72 -47.00
N GLU A 190 44.36 32.84 -47.69
CA GLU A 190 43.71 34.11 -47.31
C GLU A 190 42.19 34.03 -47.40
N ARG A 191 41.50 34.55 -46.42
CA ARG A 191 40.05 34.51 -46.29
C ARG A 191 39.35 35.18 -47.48
N ASN A 192 38.68 34.40 -48.30
CA ASN A 192 37.81 34.86 -49.38
C ASN A 192 36.38 34.25 -49.24
N MET A 193 35.44 34.62 -50.10
CA MET A 193 34.05 34.13 -50.05
C MET A 193 33.94 32.64 -50.27
N GLN A 194 34.81 32.00 -50.98
CA GLN A 194 34.85 30.56 -51.24
C GLN A 194 35.31 29.81 -49.97
N LEU A 195 36.30 30.32 -49.26
CA LEU A 195 36.77 29.73 -48.00
C LEU A 195 35.71 29.87 -46.88
N ARG A 196 34.88 30.91 -46.91
CA ARG A 196 33.78 31.04 -46.01
C ARG A 196 32.73 29.91 -46.13
N LYS A 197 32.42 29.47 -47.35
CA LYS A 197 31.60 28.24 -47.59
C LYS A 197 32.25 27.00 -47.01
N LEU A 198 33.56 26.88 -47.13
CA LEU A 198 34.32 25.77 -46.57
C LEU A 198 34.23 25.77 -45.02
N GLU A 199 34.38 26.94 -44.39
CA GLU A 199 34.37 27.06 -42.91
C GLU A 199 32.99 26.88 -42.32
N VAL A 200 31.95 27.42 -42.92
CA VAL A 200 30.59 27.49 -42.32
C VAL A 200 29.73 26.27 -42.71
N ASP A 201 29.85 25.79 -43.95
CA ASP A 201 28.95 24.74 -44.46
C ASP A 201 29.63 23.38 -44.55
N LEU A 202 30.79 23.28 -45.24
CA LEU A 202 31.38 22.00 -45.61
C LEU A 202 32.17 21.34 -44.48
N LEU A 203 32.87 22.08 -43.64
CA LEU A 203 33.61 21.50 -42.52
C LEU A 203 32.66 20.92 -41.46
N PRO A 204 31.61 21.61 -41.04
CA PRO A 204 30.61 21.02 -40.13
C PRO A 204 29.94 19.79 -40.73
N MET A 205 29.61 19.81 -42.04
CA MET A 205 29.02 18.66 -42.72
C MET A 205 30.00 17.47 -42.74
N SER A 206 31.30 17.69 -42.98
CA SER A 206 32.32 16.65 -42.95
C SER A 206 32.44 16.04 -41.56
N ILE A 207 32.46 16.85 -40.51
CA ILE A 207 32.49 16.40 -39.12
C ILE A 207 31.25 15.59 -38.77
N ASN A 208 30.07 16.05 -39.19
CA ASN A 208 28.82 15.31 -38.92
C ASN A 208 28.78 13.97 -39.66
N LEU A 209 29.20 13.90 -40.89
CA LEU A 209 29.33 12.64 -41.64
C LEU A 209 30.36 11.71 -40.98
N PHE A 210 31.50 12.22 -40.55
CA PHE A 210 32.48 11.45 -39.80
C PHE A 210 31.88 10.79 -38.55
N ARG A 211 31.18 11.57 -37.75
CA ARG A 211 30.45 11.09 -36.57
C ARG A 211 29.41 10.02 -36.94
N ALA A 212 28.66 10.26 -37.98
CA ALA A 212 27.63 9.32 -38.44
C ALA A 212 28.23 7.95 -38.83
N TYR A 213 29.35 7.95 -39.58
CA TYR A 213 30.01 6.70 -39.91
C TYR A 213 30.68 6.01 -38.72
N LEU A 214 31.17 6.78 -37.73
CA LEU A 214 31.65 6.21 -36.47
C LEU A 214 30.53 5.49 -35.71
N ILE A 215 29.30 6.02 -35.71
CA ILE A 215 28.13 5.35 -35.14
C ILE A 215 27.76 4.09 -35.92
N VAL A 216 27.81 4.12 -37.26
CA VAL A 216 27.60 2.91 -38.07
C VAL A 216 28.66 1.86 -37.75
N LYS A 217 29.94 2.26 -37.67
CA LYS A 217 31.07 1.39 -37.27
C LYS A 217 30.79 0.79 -35.88
N TRP A 218 30.42 1.61 -34.91
CA TRP A 218 30.07 1.17 -33.56
C TRP A 218 28.92 0.14 -33.58
N ALA A 219 27.86 0.34 -34.36
CA ALA A 219 26.72 -0.59 -34.43
C ALA A 219 27.13 -1.99 -34.98
N THR A 220 28.23 -2.07 -35.80
CA THR A 220 28.78 -3.35 -36.26
C THR A 220 29.65 -4.05 -35.21
N GLN A 221 30.13 -3.35 -34.22
CA GLN A 221 31.04 -3.83 -33.17
C GLN A 221 30.35 -4.07 -31.82
N ALA A 222 29.36 -3.20 -31.47
CA ALA A 222 28.60 -3.33 -30.24
C ALA A 222 27.80 -4.64 -30.26
N LEU A 223 28.00 -5.45 -29.23
CA LEU A 223 27.35 -6.75 -29.10
C LEU A 223 26.00 -6.63 -28.37
N ALA A 224 25.05 -7.45 -28.80
CA ALA A 224 23.79 -7.59 -28.13
C ALA A 224 23.99 -8.21 -26.74
N VAL A 225 23.33 -7.63 -25.73
CA VAL A 225 23.37 -8.13 -24.36
C VAL A 225 22.34 -9.25 -24.22
N PRO A 226 22.75 -10.49 -23.90
CA PRO A 226 21.83 -11.58 -23.67
C PRO A 226 21.06 -11.33 -22.37
N THR A 227 19.72 -11.24 -22.47
CA THR A 227 18.85 -11.03 -21.32
C THR A 227 18.32 -12.38 -20.82
N GLN A 228 18.40 -12.63 -19.51
CA GLN A 228 17.81 -13.83 -18.92
C GLN A 228 16.28 -13.84 -19.13
N SER A 229 15.68 -15.02 -19.32
CA SER A 229 14.25 -15.16 -19.64
C SER A 229 13.33 -14.51 -18.59
N SER A 230 13.68 -14.55 -17.32
CA SER A 230 12.91 -13.89 -16.25
C SER A 230 12.94 -12.36 -16.31
N ILE A 231 14.10 -11.79 -16.65
CA ILE A 231 14.25 -10.34 -16.82
C ILE A 231 13.58 -9.90 -18.12
N MET A 232 13.59 -10.75 -19.13
CA MET A 232 12.91 -10.47 -20.40
C MET A 232 11.40 -10.40 -20.25
N GLU A 233 10.76 -11.26 -19.46
CA GLU A 233 9.34 -11.16 -19.14
C GLU A 233 8.98 -9.87 -18.38
N LEU A 234 9.84 -9.43 -17.46
CA LEU A 234 9.69 -8.15 -16.77
C LEU A 234 9.77 -6.97 -17.74
N ASN A 235 10.81 -6.95 -18.58
CA ASN A 235 10.99 -5.91 -19.59
C ASN A 235 9.82 -5.86 -20.59
N LEU A 236 9.27 -7.02 -20.97
CA LEU A 236 8.08 -7.11 -21.79
C LEU A 236 6.86 -6.45 -21.16
N ARG A 237 6.65 -6.67 -19.87
CA ARG A 237 5.57 -6.00 -19.13
C ARG A 237 5.75 -4.49 -19.12
N HIS A 238 6.97 -4.02 -18.89
CA HIS A 238 7.30 -2.59 -18.91
C HIS A 238 7.04 -1.97 -20.28
N LEU A 239 7.45 -2.62 -21.38
CA LEU A 239 7.18 -2.16 -22.72
C LEU A 239 5.68 -2.20 -23.10
N SER A 240 4.97 -3.25 -22.66
CA SER A 240 3.52 -3.34 -22.90
C SER A 240 2.75 -2.23 -22.17
N SER A 241 3.24 -1.78 -21.03
CA SER A 241 2.64 -0.65 -20.31
C SER A 241 2.82 0.68 -21.02
N LEU A 242 3.86 0.81 -21.86
CA LEU A 242 4.08 1.93 -22.76
C LEU A 242 3.35 1.80 -24.09
N GLU A 243 2.69 0.65 -24.34
CA GLU A 243 2.05 0.32 -25.63
C GLU A 243 3.03 0.35 -26.82
N LEU A 244 4.32 0.25 -26.54
CA LEU A 244 5.35 0.09 -27.55
C LEU A 244 5.36 -1.36 -28.04
N SER A 245 5.45 -1.54 -29.35
CA SER A 245 5.14 -2.76 -30.11
C SER A 245 5.78 -4.04 -29.52
N GLU A 246 4.96 -5.00 -29.14
CA GLU A 246 5.35 -6.33 -28.64
C GLU A 246 5.95 -7.25 -29.73
N SER A 247 5.83 -6.89 -31.01
CA SER A 247 6.20 -7.76 -32.13
C SER A 247 7.71 -8.02 -32.19
N SER A 248 8.53 -7.03 -31.88
CA SER A 248 10.00 -7.14 -31.94
C SER A 248 10.57 -8.11 -30.90
N VAL A 249 9.95 -8.20 -29.74
CA VAL A 249 10.49 -9.01 -28.62
C VAL A 249 10.13 -10.50 -28.76
N LYS A 250 8.97 -10.82 -29.32
CA LYS A 250 8.57 -12.23 -29.57
C LYS A 250 9.47 -12.92 -30.56
N GLU A 251 10.05 -12.18 -31.52
CA GLU A 251 10.97 -12.73 -32.52
C GLU A 251 12.40 -12.84 -31.98
N MET A 252 12.83 -11.92 -31.12
CA MET A 252 14.12 -11.97 -30.46
C MET A 252 14.35 -13.25 -29.63
N SER A 253 13.29 -13.82 -29.06
CA SER A 253 13.41 -15.08 -28.29
C SER A 253 13.89 -16.26 -29.13
N LYS A 254 13.91 -16.13 -30.46
CA LYS A 254 14.34 -17.15 -31.43
C LYS A 254 15.78 -16.93 -31.90
N ILE A 255 16.38 -15.76 -31.60
CA ILE A 255 17.73 -15.41 -32.07
C ILE A 255 18.74 -15.74 -30.98
N ASP A 256 19.80 -16.46 -31.35
CA ASP A 256 20.95 -16.63 -30.45
C ASP A 256 21.73 -15.31 -30.42
N LEU A 257 21.59 -14.60 -29.28
CA LEU A 257 22.20 -13.28 -29.06
C LEU A 257 23.72 -13.37 -28.77
N SER A 258 24.26 -14.58 -28.56
CA SER A 258 25.66 -14.74 -28.33
C SER A 258 26.49 -14.33 -29.58
N ASN A 259 27.34 -13.30 -29.41
CA ASN A 259 28.15 -12.74 -30.48
C ASN A 259 27.38 -12.08 -31.66
N THR A 260 26.14 -11.66 -31.47
CA THR A 260 25.40 -10.92 -32.49
C THR A 260 25.64 -9.42 -32.32
N SER A 261 26.03 -8.70 -33.39
CA SER A 261 26.19 -7.24 -33.34
C SER A 261 24.83 -6.51 -33.38
N MET A 262 24.80 -5.22 -33.00
CA MET A 262 23.58 -4.40 -33.06
C MET A 262 23.09 -4.28 -34.50
N LEU A 263 23.97 -4.20 -35.49
CA LEU A 263 23.58 -4.16 -36.90
C LEU A 263 22.98 -5.51 -37.35
N GLU A 264 23.56 -6.64 -36.97
CA GLU A 264 22.98 -7.95 -37.27
C GLU A 264 21.61 -8.13 -36.65
N LEU A 265 21.42 -7.63 -35.40
CA LEU A 265 20.15 -7.64 -34.72
C LEU A 265 19.13 -6.77 -35.46
N LEU A 266 19.51 -5.59 -35.95
CA LEU A 266 18.67 -4.70 -36.74
C LEU A 266 18.25 -5.35 -38.08
N ILE A 267 19.16 -6.01 -38.77
CA ILE A 267 18.88 -6.70 -40.04
C ILE A 267 17.86 -7.83 -39.84
N ARG A 268 17.97 -8.56 -38.73
CA ARG A 268 17.07 -9.67 -38.40
C ARG A 268 15.76 -9.21 -37.71
N GLY A 269 15.67 -7.95 -37.33
CA GLY A 269 14.49 -7.37 -36.70
C GLY A 269 13.35 -7.15 -37.72
N VAL A 270 12.11 -7.02 -37.23
CA VAL A 270 10.90 -6.88 -38.05
C VAL A 270 11.00 -5.74 -39.07
N ASP A 271 11.58 -4.62 -38.67
CA ASP A 271 11.70 -3.47 -39.58
C ASP A 271 12.80 -3.66 -40.60
N GLY A 272 13.89 -4.34 -40.22
CA GLY A 272 14.92 -4.76 -41.17
C GLY A 272 14.37 -5.77 -42.19
N GLU A 273 13.66 -6.77 -41.72
CA GLU A 273 13.04 -7.81 -42.56
C GLU A 273 12.04 -7.19 -43.53
N LYS A 274 11.17 -6.29 -43.09
CA LYS A 274 10.21 -5.56 -44.00
C LYS A 274 10.90 -4.73 -45.07
N VAL A 275 11.97 -4.00 -44.72
CA VAL A 275 12.72 -3.22 -45.70
C VAL A 275 13.38 -4.13 -46.70
N LEU A 276 13.97 -5.24 -46.27
CA LEU A 276 14.59 -6.22 -47.15
C LEU A 276 13.56 -6.93 -48.05
N GLU A 277 12.40 -7.30 -47.53
CA GLU A 277 11.30 -7.87 -48.34
C GLU A 277 10.76 -6.90 -49.40
N GLN A 278 10.57 -5.63 -49.02
CA GLN A 278 10.15 -4.60 -49.99
C GLN A 278 11.12 -4.44 -51.14
N LEU A 279 12.42 -4.52 -50.83
CA LEU A 279 13.49 -4.40 -51.81
C LEU A 279 13.62 -5.66 -52.69
N ALA A 280 13.44 -6.83 -52.10
CA ALA A 280 13.43 -8.10 -52.83
C ALA A 280 12.26 -8.20 -53.79
N ASN A 281 11.08 -7.70 -53.42
CA ASN A 281 9.91 -7.71 -54.26
C ASN A 281 10.00 -6.75 -55.48
N ASN A 282 10.83 -5.71 -55.36
CA ASN A 282 10.99 -4.69 -56.42
C ASN A 282 12.03 -5.04 -57.52
N THR A 283 12.78 -6.13 -57.32
CA THR A 283 13.87 -6.52 -58.20
C THR A 283 13.55 -7.80 -58.95
N GLN A 284 13.43 -7.71 -60.33
CA GLN A 284 13.44 -8.88 -61.23
C GLN A 284 14.85 -9.49 -61.25
N LEU A 285 14.94 -10.72 -60.72
CA LEU A 285 16.21 -11.42 -60.73
C LEU A 285 16.57 -11.97 -62.10
N ASP A 286 17.65 -11.44 -62.67
CA ASP A 286 18.42 -12.09 -63.70
C ASP A 286 19.44 -13.04 -63.05
N ASP A 287 19.75 -14.17 -63.70
CA ASP A 287 20.68 -15.23 -63.19
C ASP A 287 22.17 -14.78 -62.98
N ASP A 288 22.45 -13.47 -63.01
CA ASP A 288 23.79 -12.96 -62.83
C ASP A 288 24.11 -12.74 -61.31
N PRO A 289 24.96 -13.53 -60.67
CA PRO A 289 25.33 -13.38 -59.26
C PRO A 289 25.91 -11.99 -58.90
N LYS A 290 26.45 -11.24 -59.84
CA LYS A 290 26.93 -9.88 -59.61
C LYS A 290 25.84 -8.90 -59.33
N ARG A 291 24.68 -9.03 -60.00
CA ARG A 291 23.51 -8.19 -59.76
C ARG A 291 22.88 -8.43 -58.41
N VAL A 292 22.83 -9.70 -57.92
CA VAL A 292 22.27 -10.08 -56.63
C VAL A 292 23.01 -9.35 -55.51
N TRP A 293 24.34 -9.30 -55.58
CA TRP A 293 25.14 -8.61 -54.58
C TRP A 293 24.97 -7.09 -54.64
N THR A 294 24.85 -6.47 -55.81
CA THR A 294 24.61 -5.04 -55.92
C THR A 294 23.27 -4.65 -55.34
N ILE A 295 22.23 -5.44 -55.60
CA ILE A 295 20.89 -5.24 -55.04
C ILE A 295 20.93 -5.41 -53.50
N GLY A 296 21.64 -6.44 -53.01
CA GLY A 296 21.79 -6.66 -51.57
C GLY A 296 22.49 -5.49 -50.87
N LEU A 297 23.51 -4.89 -51.47
CA LEU A 297 24.21 -3.73 -50.92
C LEU A 297 23.32 -2.48 -50.93
N ASN A 298 22.57 -2.24 -52.04
CA ASN A 298 21.63 -1.13 -52.11
C ASN A 298 20.55 -1.28 -51.04
N ALA A 299 20.02 -2.49 -50.84
CA ALA A 299 19.10 -2.81 -49.78
C ALA A 299 19.65 -2.47 -48.40
N LEU A 300 20.88 -2.85 -48.15
CA LEU A 300 21.59 -2.61 -46.89
C LEU A 300 21.86 -1.12 -46.65
N ASN A 301 22.27 -0.39 -47.71
CA ASN A 301 22.47 1.06 -47.64
C ASN A 301 21.13 1.78 -47.34
N GLN A 302 20.04 1.37 -47.95
CA GLN A 302 18.71 1.90 -47.68
C GLN A 302 18.25 1.56 -46.24
N LEU A 303 18.55 0.36 -45.76
CA LEU A 303 18.23 0.00 -44.40
C LEU A 303 19.02 0.86 -43.41
N ILE A 304 20.32 1.02 -43.61
CA ILE A 304 21.17 1.91 -42.79
C ILE A 304 20.69 3.34 -42.87
N SER A 305 20.45 3.86 -44.07
CA SER A 305 19.98 5.24 -44.29
C SER A 305 18.63 5.53 -43.61
N ARG A 306 17.69 4.59 -43.61
CA ARG A 306 16.33 4.77 -43.05
C ARG A 306 16.26 4.52 -41.56
N LEU A 307 16.99 3.56 -41.04
CA LEU A 307 16.83 3.08 -39.67
C LEU A 307 17.98 3.48 -38.73
N LEU A 308 19.22 3.47 -39.22
CA LEU A 308 20.39 3.68 -38.38
C LEU A 308 21.05 5.04 -38.57
N TRP A 309 20.92 5.68 -39.78
CA TRP A 309 21.66 6.89 -40.11
C TRP A 309 21.32 8.06 -39.15
N PRO A 310 22.30 8.54 -38.38
CA PRO A 310 22.00 9.48 -37.31
C PRO A 310 21.75 10.91 -37.77
N LEU A 311 22.03 11.24 -39.07
CA LEU A 311 21.68 12.52 -39.66
C LEU A 311 20.23 12.57 -40.19
N ASN A 312 19.54 11.43 -40.17
CA ASN A 312 18.12 11.41 -40.46
C ASN A 312 17.36 11.78 -39.19
N GLU A 313 16.48 12.78 -39.21
CA GLU A 313 15.72 13.26 -38.02
C GLU A 313 14.73 12.24 -37.47
N SER A 314 14.90 10.96 -37.78
CA SER A 314 14.08 9.86 -37.25
C SER A 314 14.78 9.13 -36.09
N PHE A 315 14.03 8.83 -35.04
CA PHE A 315 14.53 8.10 -33.85
C PHE A 315 14.37 6.57 -33.98
N LYS A 316 14.24 6.02 -35.19
CA LYS A 316 13.89 4.61 -35.43
C LYS A 316 14.88 3.62 -34.83
N PHE A 317 16.17 3.90 -34.86
CA PHE A 317 17.15 3.01 -34.24
C PHE A 317 17.05 3.00 -32.71
N GLY A 318 16.81 4.16 -32.09
CA GLY A 318 16.51 4.23 -30.68
C GLY A 318 15.24 3.47 -30.31
N GLU A 319 14.15 3.64 -31.08
CA GLU A 319 12.91 2.86 -30.91
C GLU A 319 13.16 1.34 -31.02
N PHE A 320 13.97 0.94 -32.00
CA PHE A 320 14.35 -0.46 -32.17
C PHE A 320 15.11 -1.01 -30.96
N LEU A 321 16.10 -0.28 -30.46
CA LEU A 321 16.87 -0.70 -29.27
C LEU A 321 15.99 -0.79 -28.01
N ILE A 322 15.04 0.15 -27.82
CA ILE A 322 14.04 0.10 -26.75
C ILE A 322 13.18 -1.16 -26.92
N GLY A 323 12.65 -1.40 -28.12
CA GLY A 323 11.80 -2.55 -28.44
C GLY A 323 12.52 -3.89 -28.24
N CYS A 324 13.84 -3.90 -28.37
CA CYS A 324 14.71 -5.07 -28.16
C CYS A 324 15.26 -5.17 -26.73
N CYS A 325 14.88 -4.27 -25.80
CA CYS A 325 15.39 -4.21 -24.43
C CYS A 325 16.93 -4.13 -24.34
N GLN A 326 17.57 -3.50 -25.33
CA GLN A 326 19.02 -3.34 -25.39
C GLN A 326 19.43 -2.01 -24.74
N TYR A 327 19.21 -1.87 -23.43
CA TYR A 327 19.38 -0.61 -22.70
C TYR A 327 20.83 -0.14 -22.58
N LEU A 328 21.83 -1.06 -22.48
CA LEU A 328 23.24 -0.67 -22.43
C LEU A 328 23.72 -0.12 -23.76
N PRO A 329 23.54 -0.81 -24.92
CA PRO A 329 23.82 -0.21 -26.24
C PRO A 329 23.03 1.05 -26.53
N LEU A 330 21.76 1.14 -26.05
CA LEU A 330 20.97 2.35 -26.18
C LEU A 330 21.61 3.52 -25.43
N GLN A 331 22.07 3.32 -24.22
CA GLN A 331 22.75 4.36 -23.45
C GLN A 331 24.02 4.85 -24.16
N GLU A 332 24.85 3.95 -24.68
CA GLU A 332 26.04 4.31 -25.44
C GLU A 332 25.68 5.12 -26.69
N TYR A 333 24.68 4.67 -27.44
CA TYR A 333 24.18 5.38 -28.62
C TYR A 333 23.70 6.79 -28.29
N LEU A 334 22.90 6.93 -27.23
CA LEU A 334 22.42 8.23 -26.77
C LEU A 334 23.55 9.15 -26.28
N CYS A 335 24.56 8.59 -25.63
CA CYS A 335 25.76 9.36 -25.24
C CYS A 335 26.46 9.97 -26.47
N TYR A 336 26.63 9.20 -27.54
CA TYR A 336 27.19 9.74 -28.78
C TYR A 336 26.32 10.86 -29.36
N LEU A 337 25.01 10.65 -29.47
CA LEU A 337 24.10 11.65 -30.05
C LEU A 337 24.01 12.94 -29.20
N ASN A 338 24.03 12.83 -27.88
CA ASN A 338 23.88 13.99 -26.99
C ASN A 338 25.06 14.95 -27.06
N LEU A 339 26.20 14.52 -27.56
CA LEU A 339 27.39 15.36 -27.67
C LEU A 339 27.35 16.32 -28.87
N TRP A 340 26.55 16.03 -29.91
CA TRP A 340 26.62 16.81 -31.17
C TRP A 340 25.31 16.99 -31.95
N CYS A 341 24.26 16.22 -31.63
CA CYS A 341 22.95 16.31 -32.28
C CYS A 341 22.01 17.26 -31.53
N ASP A 342 21.39 18.19 -32.25
CA ASP A 342 20.42 19.13 -31.70
C ASP A 342 18.96 18.68 -31.96
N TRP A 343 18.72 17.74 -32.88
CA TRP A 343 17.41 17.26 -33.23
C TRP A 343 16.90 16.19 -32.22
N ILE A 344 15.57 16.12 -32.04
CA ILE A 344 14.86 15.21 -31.13
C ILE A 344 15.46 15.08 -29.70
N PRO A 345 15.78 16.17 -29.02
CA PRO A 345 16.39 16.10 -27.68
C PRO A 345 15.47 15.43 -26.65
N ALA A 346 14.16 15.65 -26.75
CA ALA A 346 13.20 15.10 -25.82
C ALA A 346 13.04 13.59 -25.94
N SER A 347 12.99 13.03 -27.13
CA SER A 347 12.94 11.57 -27.36
C SER A 347 14.21 10.90 -26.85
N ARG A 348 15.37 11.54 -27.00
CA ARG A 348 16.64 11.04 -26.46
C ARG A 348 16.65 11.05 -24.94
N GLN A 349 16.17 12.13 -24.31
CA GLN A 349 16.03 12.21 -22.86
C GLN A 349 15.04 11.18 -22.33
N PHE A 350 13.91 10.99 -23.03
CA PHE A 350 12.97 9.93 -22.64
C PHE A 350 13.62 8.54 -22.69
N ALA A 351 14.35 8.22 -23.76
CA ALA A 351 15.04 6.94 -23.90
C ALA A 351 16.14 6.76 -22.85
N LEU A 352 16.88 7.82 -22.52
CA LEU A 352 17.87 7.82 -21.46
C LEU A 352 17.23 7.58 -20.08
N GLY A 353 16.05 8.16 -19.84
CA GLY A 353 15.24 7.91 -18.66
C GLY A 353 14.87 6.42 -18.51
N LEU A 354 14.50 5.75 -19.61
CA LEU A 354 14.25 4.30 -19.60
C LEU A 354 15.50 3.50 -19.26
N CYS A 355 16.67 3.91 -19.77
CA CYS A 355 17.94 3.27 -19.40
C CYS A 355 18.22 3.39 -17.89
N TYR A 356 18.06 4.57 -17.31
CA TYR A 356 18.27 4.78 -15.88
C TYR A 356 17.27 3.99 -15.02
N LEU A 357 16.01 3.87 -15.44
CA LEU A 357 15.05 3.00 -14.75
C LEU A 357 15.52 1.54 -14.75
N HIS A 358 16.03 1.06 -15.89
CA HIS A 358 16.54 -0.30 -16.01
C HIS A 358 17.77 -0.55 -15.12
N PHE A 359 18.60 0.46 -14.90
CA PHE A 359 19.79 0.40 -14.02
C PHE A 359 19.47 0.73 -12.55
N ASP A 360 18.19 0.79 -12.16
CA ASP A 360 17.74 1.07 -10.79
C ASP A 360 18.17 2.46 -10.26
N GLU A 361 18.17 3.46 -11.15
CA GLU A 361 18.43 4.86 -10.83
C GLU A 361 17.20 5.75 -11.04
N PRO A 362 16.13 5.61 -10.23
CA PRO A 362 14.83 6.24 -10.49
C PRO A 362 14.87 7.78 -10.44
N HIS A 363 15.74 8.37 -9.63
CA HIS A 363 15.83 9.82 -9.53
C HIS A 363 16.40 10.45 -10.80
N LYS A 364 17.47 9.89 -11.38
CA LYS A 364 18.02 10.36 -12.65
C LYS A 364 17.04 10.13 -13.80
N ALA A 365 16.35 9.00 -13.78
CA ALA A 365 15.29 8.73 -14.74
C ALA A 365 14.20 9.80 -14.70
N ALA A 366 13.77 10.22 -13.50
CA ALA A 366 12.76 11.26 -13.31
C ALA A 366 13.22 12.63 -13.85
N GLU A 367 14.50 12.97 -13.69
CA GLU A 367 15.08 14.17 -14.27
C GLU A 367 15.01 14.13 -15.80
N CYS A 368 15.45 13.04 -16.41
CA CYS A 368 15.40 12.84 -17.86
C CYS A 368 13.96 12.91 -18.41
N PHE A 369 12.99 12.29 -17.75
CA PHE A 369 11.59 12.37 -18.16
C PHE A 369 11.00 13.77 -17.99
N ASN A 370 11.41 14.52 -16.98
CA ASN A 370 10.98 15.91 -16.83
C ASN A 370 11.55 16.81 -17.93
N GLU A 371 12.79 16.60 -18.36
CA GLU A 371 13.39 17.31 -19.48
C GLU A 371 12.70 16.95 -20.82
N ALA A 372 12.35 15.69 -21.01
CA ALA A 372 11.65 15.21 -22.20
C ALA A 372 10.26 15.84 -22.39
N ARG A 373 9.64 16.34 -21.33
CA ARG A 373 8.30 16.96 -21.36
C ARG A 373 8.17 18.04 -22.43
N GLY A 374 9.23 18.87 -22.59
CA GLY A 374 9.19 20.03 -23.49
C GLY A 374 9.01 19.67 -24.98
N GLY A 375 9.32 18.44 -25.39
CA GLY A 375 9.22 18.00 -26.80
C GLY A 375 8.00 17.13 -27.12
N VAL A 376 7.11 16.88 -26.16
CA VAL A 376 5.99 15.93 -26.31
C VAL A 376 5.06 16.31 -27.46
N ALA A 377 4.78 17.58 -27.65
CA ALA A 377 3.94 18.08 -28.74
C ALA A 377 4.65 18.08 -30.09
N MET A 378 5.99 18.22 -30.11
CA MET A 378 6.78 18.48 -31.32
C MET A 378 7.36 17.22 -31.94
N GLU A 379 7.80 16.25 -31.09
CA GLU A 379 8.54 15.09 -31.55
C GLU A 379 7.65 13.89 -31.89
N PRO A 380 7.73 13.33 -33.13
CA PRO A 380 6.85 12.27 -33.59
C PRO A 380 6.91 11.00 -32.74
N PHE A 381 8.08 10.66 -32.21
CA PHE A 381 8.20 9.49 -31.33
C PHE A 381 7.36 9.62 -30.06
N LEU A 382 7.45 10.75 -29.38
CA LEU A 382 6.70 10.98 -28.14
C LEU A 382 5.21 11.15 -28.40
N ARG A 383 4.83 11.90 -29.46
CA ARG A 383 3.46 12.18 -29.77
C ARG A 383 2.72 10.97 -30.37
N ASP A 384 3.25 10.40 -31.46
CA ASP A 384 2.52 9.43 -32.27
C ASP A 384 2.73 7.98 -31.78
N ARG A 385 3.95 7.65 -31.27
CA ARG A 385 4.26 6.29 -30.83
C ARG A 385 3.99 6.08 -29.34
N LEU A 386 4.45 7.02 -28.49
CA LEU A 386 4.27 6.87 -27.05
C LEU A 386 2.85 7.24 -26.62
N LEU A 387 2.33 8.41 -27.02
CA LEU A 387 1.01 8.87 -26.54
C LEU A 387 -0.14 8.30 -27.36
N GLN A 388 0.05 8.09 -28.66
CA GLN A 388 -0.96 7.54 -29.57
C GLN A 388 -2.28 8.32 -29.54
N THR A 389 -2.21 9.64 -29.35
CA THR A 389 -3.36 10.52 -29.19
C THR A 389 -3.40 11.56 -30.30
N GLN A 390 -4.63 12.00 -30.63
CA GLN A 390 -4.88 13.08 -31.59
C GLN A 390 -5.15 14.43 -30.91
N GLU A 391 -4.88 14.53 -29.62
CA GLU A 391 -5.04 15.77 -28.86
C GLU A 391 -4.10 16.85 -29.41
N GLU A 392 -4.60 18.08 -29.47
CA GLU A 392 -3.82 19.25 -29.93
C GLU A 392 -3.41 20.16 -28.77
N ASP A 393 -4.03 20.00 -27.61
CA ASP A 393 -3.76 20.81 -26.42
C ASP A 393 -2.46 20.34 -25.73
N ASP A 394 -1.47 21.19 -25.68
CA ASP A 394 -0.14 20.89 -25.12
C ASP A 394 -0.20 20.53 -23.63
N ASP A 395 -1.04 21.19 -22.85
CA ASP A 395 -1.19 20.92 -21.42
C ASP A 395 -1.78 19.54 -21.18
N ARG A 396 -2.79 19.14 -21.96
CA ARG A 396 -3.37 17.80 -21.91
C ARG A 396 -2.39 16.71 -22.36
N LEU A 397 -1.62 16.97 -23.40
CA LEU A 397 -0.57 16.04 -23.85
C LEU A 397 0.47 15.81 -22.75
N GLN A 398 0.87 16.85 -22.05
CA GLN A 398 1.79 16.73 -20.93
C GLN A 398 1.21 15.91 -19.77
N VAL A 399 -0.08 16.07 -19.46
CA VAL A 399 -0.75 15.27 -18.42
C VAL A 399 -0.79 13.79 -18.82
N ILE A 400 -1.16 13.47 -20.05
CA ILE A 400 -1.17 12.08 -20.54
C ILE A 400 0.24 11.48 -20.53
N TYR A 401 1.25 12.27 -20.90
CA TYR A 401 2.65 11.88 -20.81
C TYR A 401 3.05 11.53 -19.37
N TYR A 402 2.77 12.42 -18.41
CA TYR A 402 3.07 12.15 -17.01
C TYR A 402 2.35 10.90 -16.48
N LEU A 403 1.11 10.65 -16.90
CA LEU A 403 0.39 9.44 -16.49
C LEU A 403 1.07 8.16 -17.00
N LYS A 404 1.58 8.17 -18.24
CA LYS A 404 2.35 7.04 -18.78
C LYS A 404 3.70 6.86 -18.08
N VAL A 405 4.41 7.95 -17.82
CA VAL A 405 5.67 7.92 -17.07
C VAL A 405 5.46 7.44 -15.63
N ILE A 406 4.45 7.96 -14.93
CA ILE A 406 4.09 7.52 -13.58
C ILE A 406 3.82 6.01 -13.55
N LYS A 407 3.12 5.47 -14.56
CA LYS A 407 2.85 4.03 -14.66
C LYS A 407 4.15 3.21 -14.71
N GLN A 408 5.20 3.70 -15.39
CA GLN A 408 6.51 3.06 -15.37
C GLN A 408 7.11 3.00 -13.97
N PHE A 409 7.12 4.13 -13.25
CA PHE A 409 7.64 4.17 -11.89
C PHE A 409 6.83 3.34 -10.89
N GLU A 410 5.53 3.15 -11.13
CA GLU A 410 4.69 2.23 -10.35
C GLU A 410 5.17 0.78 -10.48
N GLU A 411 5.57 0.38 -11.68
CA GLU A 411 6.10 -0.97 -11.94
C GLU A 411 7.50 -1.19 -11.34
N PHE A 412 8.33 -0.15 -11.32
CA PHE A 412 9.65 -0.17 -10.67
C PHE A 412 9.62 0.11 -9.16
N SER A 413 8.43 0.25 -8.56
CA SER A 413 8.25 0.43 -7.12
C SER A 413 9.03 1.61 -6.52
N ALA A 414 9.02 2.77 -7.20
CA ALA A 414 9.65 4.01 -6.75
C ALA A 414 8.59 5.04 -6.30
N PRO A 415 7.97 4.89 -5.11
CA PRO A 415 6.83 5.69 -4.68
C PRO A 415 7.15 7.18 -4.53
N ASP A 416 8.34 7.54 -4.04
CA ASP A 416 8.74 8.93 -3.84
C ASP A 416 8.77 9.71 -5.15
N VAL A 417 9.27 9.06 -6.21
CA VAL A 417 9.32 9.64 -7.54
C VAL A 417 7.93 9.78 -8.14
N VAL A 418 7.07 8.78 -7.96
CA VAL A 418 5.65 8.84 -8.40
C VAL A 418 4.94 10.04 -7.77
N ILE A 419 5.13 10.28 -6.47
CA ILE A 419 4.55 11.44 -5.77
C ILE A 419 5.05 12.75 -6.36
N SER A 420 6.36 12.87 -6.60
CA SER A 420 6.97 14.08 -7.17
C SER A 420 6.44 14.37 -8.57
N LEU A 421 6.39 13.35 -9.44
CA LEU A 421 5.89 13.48 -10.80
C LEU A 421 4.38 13.77 -10.85
N ALA A 422 3.60 13.13 -9.99
CA ALA A 422 2.16 13.38 -9.91
C ALA A 422 1.85 14.81 -9.43
N LYS A 423 2.60 15.35 -8.47
CA LYS A 423 2.48 16.76 -8.04
C LYS A 423 2.81 17.73 -9.18
N LYS A 424 3.88 17.47 -9.92
CA LYS A 424 4.21 18.28 -11.13
C LYS A 424 3.15 18.19 -12.21
N ALA A 425 2.60 17.01 -12.45
CA ALA A 425 1.50 16.83 -13.38
C ALA A 425 0.24 17.60 -12.98
N ILE A 426 -0.08 17.67 -11.69
CA ILE A 426 -1.21 18.44 -11.17
C ILE A 426 -0.99 19.94 -11.35
N GLU A 427 0.25 20.44 -11.16
CA GLU A 427 0.59 21.85 -11.38
C GLU A 427 0.38 22.28 -12.84
N THR A 428 0.58 21.35 -13.80
CA THR A 428 0.40 21.63 -15.23
C THR A 428 -1.03 21.39 -15.72
N ALA A 429 -1.80 20.54 -15.03
CA ALA A 429 -3.07 20.01 -15.50
C ALA A 429 -4.26 21.00 -15.44
N GLY A 430 -4.18 22.06 -14.62
CA GLY A 430 -5.32 22.95 -14.41
C GLY A 430 -6.62 22.21 -14.04
N ASP A 431 -7.66 22.28 -14.87
CA ASP A 431 -8.97 21.63 -14.66
C ASP A 431 -9.14 20.33 -15.48
N ASP A 432 -8.07 19.59 -15.76
CA ASP A 432 -8.11 18.34 -16.54
C ASP A 432 -8.88 17.21 -15.82
N GLU A 433 -9.54 16.35 -16.59
CA GLU A 433 -10.30 15.18 -16.11
C GLU A 433 -9.43 14.18 -15.31
N ASN A 434 -8.13 14.18 -15.51
CA ASN A 434 -7.17 13.27 -14.88
C ASN A 434 -6.67 13.76 -13.52
N VAL A 435 -6.92 15.03 -13.15
CA VAL A 435 -6.51 15.60 -11.86
C VAL A 435 -6.98 14.76 -10.66
N PRO A 436 -8.25 14.27 -10.62
CA PRO A 436 -8.67 13.39 -9.53
C PRO A 436 -7.89 12.07 -9.46
N THR A 437 -7.45 11.55 -10.61
CA THR A 437 -6.64 10.32 -10.68
C THR A 437 -5.25 10.54 -10.15
N LEU A 438 -4.63 11.67 -10.50
CA LEU A 438 -3.32 12.05 -10.00
C LEU A 438 -3.32 12.25 -8.48
N TRP A 439 -4.30 12.98 -7.94
CA TRP A 439 -4.45 13.12 -6.49
C TRP A 439 -4.66 11.78 -5.77
N SER A 440 -5.42 10.85 -6.39
CA SER A 440 -5.59 9.51 -5.83
C SER A 440 -4.28 8.70 -5.82
N LYS A 441 -3.41 8.91 -6.81
CA LYS A 441 -2.06 8.30 -6.84
C LYS A 441 -1.16 8.90 -5.77
N VAL A 442 -1.11 10.23 -5.64
CA VAL A 442 -0.37 10.91 -4.55
C VAL A 442 -0.83 10.36 -3.20
N PHE A 443 -2.14 10.34 -2.97
CA PHE A 443 -2.71 9.78 -1.74
C PHE A 443 -2.24 8.35 -1.47
N LYS A 444 -2.34 7.47 -2.48
CA LYS A 444 -1.98 6.05 -2.34
C LYS A 444 -0.53 5.89 -1.89
N TYR A 445 0.39 6.55 -2.57
CA TYR A 445 1.82 6.38 -2.31
C TYR A 445 2.31 7.10 -1.05
N GLU A 446 1.76 8.28 -0.71
CA GLU A 446 2.01 8.91 0.60
C GLU A 446 1.52 8.00 1.75
N LEU A 447 0.37 7.34 1.56
CA LEU A 447 -0.16 6.40 2.55
C LEU A 447 0.70 5.12 2.66
N GLU A 448 1.25 4.60 1.56
CA GLU A 448 2.17 3.46 1.54
C GLU A 448 3.49 3.78 2.28
N LEU A 449 4.03 4.97 2.08
CA LEU A 449 5.22 5.47 2.79
C LEU A 449 4.95 5.77 4.27
N GLY A 450 3.68 5.90 4.65
CA GLY A 450 3.28 6.19 6.02
C GLY A 450 3.22 7.68 6.35
N HIS A 451 3.25 8.53 5.37
CA HIS A 451 3.07 9.97 5.51
C HIS A 451 1.57 10.31 5.61
N ASN A 452 0.98 10.05 6.79
CA ASN A 452 -0.46 10.15 6.99
C ASN A 452 -1.01 11.57 6.80
N THR A 453 -0.22 12.59 7.16
CA THR A 453 -0.58 14.02 7.03
C THR A 453 -0.63 14.46 5.58
N GLU A 454 0.35 14.08 4.80
CA GLU A 454 0.46 14.37 3.37
C GLU A 454 -0.62 13.63 2.58
N ALA A 455 -0.86 12.35 2.95
CA ALA A 455 -1.97 11.57 2.39
C ALA A 455 -3.33 12.23 2.67
N TYR A 456 -3.56 12.70 3.90
CA TYR A 456 -4.79 13.42 4.23
C TYR A 456 -4.94 14.71 3.41
N GLN A 457 -3.87 15.49 3.26
CA GLN A 457 -3.87 16.71 2.43
C GLN A 457 -4.17 16.39 0.96
N ALA A 458 -3.56 15.35 0.41
CA ALA A 458 -3.81 14.89 -0.95
C ALA A 458 -5.28 14.46 -1.16
N MET A 459 -5.85 13.76 -0.18
CA MET A 459 -7.27 13.39 -0.19
C MET A 459 -8.18 14.63 -0.19
N MET A 460 -7.90 15.60 0.66
CA MET A 460 -8.72 16.83 0.76
C MET A 460 -8.61 17.71 -0.48
N SER A 461 -7.46 17.69 -1.16
CA SER A 461 -7.20 18.43 -2.41
C SER A 461 -7.85 17.77 -3.63
N ASN A 462 -8.31 16.51 -3.52
CA ASN A 462 -8.95 15.83 -4.64
C ASN A 462 -10.32 16.48 -4.97
N PRO A 463 -10.56 16.93 -6.21
CA PRO A 463 -11.81 17.57 -6.59
C PRO A 463 -13.02 16.62 -6.65
N ASP A 464 -12.79 15.31 -6.91
CA ASP A 464 -13.87 14.32 -7.02
C ASP A 464 -14.34 13.83 -5.64
N PRO A 465 -15.60 14.09 -5.26
CA PRO A 465 -16.13 13.67 -3.96
C PRO A 465 -16.22 12.15 -3.79
N THR A 466 -16.39 11.38 -4.89
CA THR A 466 -16.47 9.91 -4.83
C THR A 466 -15.10 9.31 -4.51
N ARG A 467 -14.08 9.75 -5.22
CA ARG A 467 -12.69 9.32 -4.96
C ARG A 467 -12.20 9.78 -3.59
N ARG A 468 -12.60 10.97 -3.14
CA ARG A 468 -12.29 11.45 -1.80
C ARG A 468 -12.82 10.51 -0.71
N LYS A 469 -14.06 9.99 -0.87
CA LYS A 469 -14.65 9.01 0.04
C LYS A 469 -13.91 7.67 0.01
N ASP A 470 -13.48 7.21 -1.15
CA ASP A 470 -12.72 5.97 -1.28
C ASP A 470 -11.32 6.10 -0.65
N CYS A 471 -10.65 7.22 -0.85
CA CYS A 471 -9.39 7.54 -0.17
C CYS A 471 -9.57 7.60 1.35
N LEU A 472 -10.66 8.24 1.83
CA LEU A 472 -11.00 8.29 3.24
C LEU A 472 -11.14 6.88 3.85
N ARG A 473 -11.84 5.98 3.17
CA ARG A 473 -11.98 4.58 3.63
C ARG A 473 -10.62 3.90 3.79
N GLN A 474 -9.73 4.07 2.81
CA GLN A 474 -8.39 3.49 2.86
C GLN A 474 -7.54 4.10 3.99
N LEU A 475 -7.57 5.42 4.15
CA LEU A 475 -6.87 6.12 5.21
C LEU A 475 -7.32 5.63 6.59
N LEU A 476 -8.64 5.61 6.84
CA LEU A 476 -9.20 5.17 8.11
C LEU A 476 -8.85 3.71 8.41
N VAL A 477 -8.91 2.82 7.42
CA VAL A 477 -8.51 1.41 7.60
C VAL A 477 -7.04 1.31 8.01
N ARG A 478 -6.16 2.02 7.33
CA ARG A 478 -4.71 1.99 7.64
C ARG A 478 -4.39 2.59 9.00
N LEU A 479 -5.00 3.72 9.36
CA LEU A 479 -4.83 4.32 10.69
C LEU A 479 -5.31 3.38 11.79
N CYS A 480 -6.46 2.73 11.57
CA CYS A 480 -7.00 1.78 12.52
C CYS A 480 -6.14 0.51 12.65
N GLU A 481 -5.62 -0.04 11.54
CA GLU A 481 -4.73 -1.21 11.56
C GLU A 481 -3.40 -0.92 12.28
N LYS A 482 -2.85 0.28 12.11
CA LYS A 482 -1.65 0.73 12.82
C LYS A 482 -1.91 1.16 14.25
N GLY A 483 -3.17 1.39 14.63
CA GLY A 483 -3.53 1.91 15.96
C GLY A 483 -3.13 3.38 16.16
N ASP A 484 -2.98 4.15 15.09
CA ASP A 484 -2.61 5.56 15.14
C ASP A 484 -3.84 6.43 15.44
N LEU A 485 -4.19 6.46 16.73
CA LEU A 485 -5.31 7.24 17.26
C LEU A 485 -5.09 8.74 17.14
N GLN A 486 -3.83 9.17 17.26
CA GLN A 486 -3.51 10.60 17.25
C GLN A 486 -3.85 11.20 15.89
N SER A 487 -3.34 10.61 14.80
CA SER A 487 -3.64 11.05 13.44
C SER A 487 -5.14 10.94 13.12
N LEU A 488 -5.81 9.88 13.60
CA LEU A 488 -7.26 9.71 13.39
C LEU A 488 -8.08 10.87 13.97
N VAL A 489 -7.65 11.39 15.10
CA VAL A 489 -8.36 12.41 15.87
C VAL A 489 -7.98 13.82 15.43
N ASP A 490 -6.69 14.07 15.12
CA ASP A 490 -6.16 15.39 14.76
C ASP A 490 -6.68 15.89 13.40
N PHE A 491 -7.09 14.99 12.51
CA PHE A 491 -7.64 15.38 11.22
C PHE A 491 -9.04 15.99 11.32
N GLU A 492 -9.26 17.13 10.70
CA GLU A 492 -10.51 17.90 10.83
C GLU A 492 -11.70 17.35 10.01
N TYR A 493 -11.54 16.41 9.13
CA TYR A 493 -12.58 15.76 8.28
C TYR A 493 -13.74 16.68 7.84
N THR A 494 -13.42 17.90 7.39
CA THR A 494 -14.43 18.91 7.02
C THR A 494 -15.38 18.36 5.96
N ASN A 495 -16.70 18.40 6.24
CA ASN A 495 -17.76 17.84 5.40
C ASN A 495 -17.72 16.31 5.17
N LEU A 496 -16.87 15.57 5.89
CA LEU A 496 -16.76 14.12 5.79
C LEU A 496 -17.00 13.39 7.12
N GLN A 497 -17.44 14.12 8.17
CA GLN A 497 -17.61 13.58 9.52
C GLN A 497 -18.60 12.41 9.55
N ASP A 498 -19.76 12.56 8.89
CA ASP A 498 -20.79 11.51 8.83
C ASP A 498 -20.26 10.24 8.12
N GLU A 499 -19.42 10.41 7.10
CA GLU A 499 -18.79 9.30 6.39
C GLU A 499 -17.75 8.59 7.25
N VAL A 500 -16.92 9.34 8.00
CA VAL A 500 -15.94 8.78 8.96
C VAL A 500 -16.69 7.93 9.99
N GLU A 501 -17.73 8.48 10.61
CA GLU A 501 -18.54 7.77 11.59
C GLU A 501 -19.16 6.51 11.00
N SER A 502 -19.77 6.62 9.81
CA SER A 502 -20.39 5.48 9.12
C SER A 502 -19.39 4.37 8.81
N ILE A 503 -18.18 4.74 8.33
CA ILE A 503 -17.11 3.79 8.01
C ILE A 503 -16.61 3.09 9.28
N LEU A 504 -16.31 3.85 10.34
CA LEU A 504 -15.82 3.31 11.60
C LEU A 504 -16.87 2.42 12.28
N GLU A 505 -18.15 2.84 12.33
CA GLU A 505 -19.24 2.03 12.86
C GLU A 505 -19.44 0.73 12.05
N SER A 506 -19.43 0.83 10.72
CA SER A 506 -19.55 -0.35 9.85
C SER A 506 -18.42 -1.33 10.07
N ARG A 507 -17.18 -0.86 10.18
CA ARG A 507 -16.00 -1.69 10.46
C ARG A 507 -16.07 -2.30 11.86
N ALA A 508 -16.41 -1.52 12.88
CA ALA A 508 -16.58 -2.00 14.24
C ALA A 508 -17.57 -3.18 14.32
N ARG A 509 -18.64 -3.14 13.50
CA ARG A 509 -19.65 -4.20 13.44
C ARG A 509 -19.27 -5.40 12.60
N SER A 510 -18.45 -5.22 11.54
CA SER A 510 -18.12 -6.28 10.58
C SER A 510 -16.86 -7.09 10.94
N VAL A 511 -15.95 -6.51 11.71
CA VAL A 511 -14.68 -7.14 12.06
C VAL A 511 -14.81 -7.94 13.35
N ASP A 512 -14.07 -9.06 13.44
CA ASP A 512 -13.98 -9.88 14.64
C ASP A 512 -13.37 -9.10 15.80
N LEU A 513 -14.00 -9.19 16.96
CA LEU A 513 -13.59 -8.50 18.20
C LEU A 513 -12.23 -8.96 18.74
N THR A 514 -11.74 -10.11 18.29
CA THR A 514 -10.46 -10.67 18.74
C THR A 514 -9.25 -10.16 17.97
N THR A 515 -9.44 -9.71 16.72
CA THR A 515 -8.37 -9.31 15.82
C THR A 515 -8.05 -7.81 15.92
N HIS A 516 -9.06 -6.97 15.83
CA HIS A 516 -8.89 -5.51 15.86
C HIS A 516 -9.99 -4.84 16.68
N ASN A 517 -9.59 -3.91 17.55
CA ASN A 517 -10.52 -3.23 18.44
C ASN A 517 -10.97 -1.87 17.87
N TYR A 518 -11.79 -1.91 16.83
CA TYR A 518 -12.39 -0.70 16.24
C TYR A 518 -13.33 0.05 17.18
N TYR A 519 -13.93 -0.64 18.16
CA TYR A 519 -14.80 0.00 19.15
C TYR A 519 -14.05 0.96 20.06
N ASP A 520 -12.84 0.59 20.50
CA ASP A 520 -12.01 1.48 21.35
C ASP A 520 -11.52 2.69 20.56
N LEU A 521 -11.19 2.49 19.25
CA LEU A 521 -10.84 3.58 18.35
C LEU A 521 -12.00 4.57 18.18
N LEU A 522 -13.20 4.04 17.93
CA LEU A 522 -14.40 4.85 17.74
C LEU A 522 -14.82 5.55 19.05
N TYR A 523 -14.64 4.90 20.19
CA TYR A 523 -14.83 5.50 21.51
C TYR A 523 -13.91 6.68 21.73
N ALA A 524 -12.60 6.51 21.50
CA ALA A 524 -11.62 7.58 21.63
C ALA A 524 -11.94 8.75 20.68
N TYR A 525 -12.33 8.45 19.43
CA TYR A 525 -12.74 9.45 18.47
C TYR A 525 -13.93 10.29 18.97
N TYR A 526 -14.98 9.63 19.52
CA TYR A 526 -16.13 10.36 20.04
C TYR A 526 -15.85 11.15 21.33
N ILE A 527 -15.00 10.61 22.23
CA ILE A 527 -14.58 11.34 23.44
C ILE A 527 -13.82 12.61 23.06
N PHE A 528 -12.91 12.52 22.10
CA PHE A 528 -12.15 13.69 21.66
C PHE A 528 -13.03 14.76 20.98
N ARG A 529 -14.11 14.34 20.35
CA ARG A 529 -15.09 15.24 19.72
C ARG A 529 -16.19 15.70 20.68
N ASP A 530 -16.05 15.49 21.98
CA ASP A 530 -17.02 15.81 23.04
C ASP A 530 -18.38 15.17 22.82
N ASN A 531 -18.49 14.11 22.01
CA ASN A 531 -19.74 13.41 21.76
C ASN A 531 -19.93 12.22 22.70
N PHE A 532 -20.07 12.53 23.99
CA PHE A 532 -20.12 11.54 25.07
C PHE A 532 -21.27 10.54 24.93
N ARG A 533 -22.43 10.96 24.40
CA ARG A 533 -23.57 10.08 24.16
C ARG A 533 -23.26 8.99 23.13
N LYS A 534 -22.64 9.34 21.98
CA LYS A 534 -22.23 8.37 20.97
C LYS A 534 -21.12 7.48 21.50
N ALA A 535 -20.18 8.02 22.26
CA ALA A 535 -19.14 7.26 22.95
C ALA A 535 -19.74 6.18 23.88
N GLY A 536 -20.74 6.57 24.71
CA GLY A 536 -21.46 5.65 25.58
C GLY A 536 -22.19 4.55 24.81
N ARG A 537 -22.85 4.90 23.70
CA ARG A 537 -23.54 3.95 22.82
C ARG A 537 -22.56 2.90 22.23
N VAL A 538 -21.43 3.35 21.75
CA VAL A 538 -20.43 2.49 21.11
C VAL A 538 -19.86 1.48 22.11
N MET A 539 -19.52 1.93 23.32
CA MET A 539 -19.00 1.02 24.35
C MET A 539 -20.06 0.07 24.87
N TYR A 540 -21.31 0.51 24.97
CA TYR A 540 -22.41 -0.41 25.30
C TYR A 540 -22.60 -1.48 24.22
N GLU A 541 -22.60 -1.09 22.93
CA GLU A 541 -22.68 -2.04 21.79
C GLU A 541 -21.50 -3.03 21.80
N HIS A 542 -20.28 -2.57 22.10
CA HIS A 542 -19.11 -3.41 22.24
C HIS A 542 -19.28 -4.45 23.36
N GLY A 543 -19.67 -3.99 24.56
CA GLY A 543 -19.90 -4.89 25.70
C GLY A 543 -21.02 -5.92 25.43
N TRP A 544 -22.09 -5.49 24.76
CA TRP A 544 -23.20 -6.35 24.37
C TRP A 544 -22.78 -7.45 23.35
N ARG A 545 -21.92 -7.11 22.37
CA ARG A 545 -21.35 -8.07 21.43
C ARG A 545 -20.37 -9.03 22.12
N LEU A 546 -19.47 -8.51 22.97
CA LEU A 546 -18.51 -9.34 23.71
C LEU A 546 -19.18 -10.42 24.54
N GLY A 547 -20.29 -10.12 25.19
CA GLY A 547 -21.05 -11.10 25.98
C GLY A 547 -21.63 -12.25 25.14
N ARG A 548 -21.74 -12.12 23.84
CA ARG A 548 -22.30 -13.12 22.92
C ARG A 548 -21.25 -13.84 22.07
N GLU A 549 -20.25 -13.08 21.61
CA GLU A 549 -19.28 -13.58 20.63
C GLU A 549 -18.01 -14.12 21.30
N VAL A 550 -17.67 -13.66 22.50
CA VAL A 550 -16.44 -14.04 23.21
C VAL A 550 -16.77 -14.71 24.54
N PRO A 551 -16.96 -16.03 24.56
CA PRO A 551 -17.20 -16.76 25.82
C PRO A 551 -15.92 -16.80 26.67
N GLY A 552 -16.09 -16.85 27.98
CA GLY A 552 -15.01 -17.00 28.95
C GLY A 552 -14.77 -15.81 29.86
N GLN A 553 -13.91 -16.01 30.86
CA GLN A 553 -13.62 -15.02 31.90
C GLN A 553 -13.07 -13.71 31.33
N GLN A 554 -12.20 -13.79 30.32
CA GLN A 554 -11.61 -12.60 29.68
C GLN A 554 -12.69 -11.81 28.93
N GLY A 555 -13.62 -12.48 28.24
CA GLY A 555 -14.75 -11.84 27.56
C GLY A 555 -15.63 -11.08 28.55
N LEU A 556 -16.00 -11.70 29.67
CA LEU A 556 -16.79 -11.07 30.73
C LEU A 556 -16.08 -9.89 31.40
N GLN A 557 -14.77 -10.00 31.60
CA GLN A 557 -13.97 -8.90 32.16
C GLN A 557 -13.97 -7.69 31.21
N ARG A 558 -13.74 -7.91 29.90
CA ARG A 558 -13.81 -6.85 28.89
C ARG A 558 -15.22 -6.29 28.78
N GLN A 559 -16.25 -7.13 28.85
CA GLN A 559 -17.65 -6.71 28.83
C GLN A 559 -17.95 -5.75 29.99
N ALA A 560 -17.52 -6.10 31.21
CA ALA A 560 -17.69 -5.23 32.37
C ALA A 560 -16.97 -3.88 32.19
N GLN A 561 -15.75 -3.90 31.65
CA GLN A 561 -14.97 -2.70 31.36
C GLN A 561 -15.70 -1.80 30.33
N CYS A 562 -16.26 -2.39 29.29
CA CYS A 562 -17.01 -1.67 28.26
C CYS A 562 -18.26 -1.00 28.83
N TYR A 563 -19.05 -1.70 29.66
CA TYR A 563 -20.22 -1.12 30.31
C TYR A 563 -19.83 0.00 31.29
N LEU A 564 -18.74 -0.16 32.01
CA LEU A 564 -18.23 0.90 32.91
C LEU A 564 -17.77 2.12 32.10
N ALA A 565 -17.07 1.91 30.96
CA ALA A 565 -16.69 3.01 30.07
C ALA A 565 -17.91 3.71 29.48
N ALA A 566 -18.95 2.96 29.11
CA ALA A 566 -20.23 3.52 28.65
C ALA A 566 -20.90 4.40 29.70
N LEU A 567 -20.96 3.91 30.95
CA LEU A 567 -21.51 4.68 32.09
C LEU A 567 -20.70 5.94 32.35
N ASN A 568 -19.37 5.86 32.32
CA ASN A 568 -18.51 7.02 32.54
C ASN A 568 -18.69 8.07 31.43
N ALA A 569 -18.79 7.66 30.17
CA ALA A 569 -19.06 8.56 29.07
C ALA A 569 -20.45 9.25 29.22
N LEU A 570 -21.50 8.50 29.58
CA LEU A 570 -22.84 9.05 29.76
C LEU A 570 -22.92 9.99 30.98
N ARG A 571 -22.09 9.79 32.01
CA ARG A 571 -22.01 10.74 33.15
C ARG A 571 -21.38 12.08 32.77
N LEU A 572 -20.56 12.12 31.71
CA LEU A 572 -20.02 13.38 31.17
C LEU A 572 -21.04 14.09 30.27
N ALA A 573 -22.01 13.36 29.74
CA ALA A 573 -23.09 13.95 28.94
C ALA A 573 -24.06 14.76 29.84
N GLN A 574 -24.76 15.75 29.26
CA GLN A 574 -25.83 16.45 29.97
C GLN A 574 -26.94 15.45 30.34
N PRO A 575 -27.55 15.58 31.52
CA PRO A 575 -28.53 14.61 32.02
C PRO A 575 -29.70 14.33 31.05
N GLU A 576 -30.12 15.34 30.29
CA GLU A 576 -31.23 15.22 29.31
C GLU A 576 -30.83 14.32 28.11
N TYR A 577 -29.54 14.18 27.84
CA TYR A 577 -28.99 13.38 26.72
C TYR A 577 -28.32 12.09 27.17
N ALA A 578 -28.34 11.76 28.45
CA ALA A 578 -27.71 10.57 29.03
C ALA A 578 -28.51 9.27 28.80
N TRP A 579 -28.87 9.01 27.55
CA TRP A 579 -29.60 7.82 27.11
C TRP A 579 -29.10 7.32 25.78
N ILE A 580 -29.24 6.02 25.51
CA ILE A 580 -28.84 5.37 24.29
C ILE A 580 -29.97 4.50 23.71
N ILE A 581 -29.85 4.17 22.44
CA ILE A 581 -30.76 3.23 21.78
C ILE A 581 -30.07 1.84 21.78
N LYS A 582 -30.79 0.84 22.24
CA LYS A 582 -30.33 -0.55 22.25
C LYS A 582 -30.06 -1.01 20.82
N PRO A 583 -28.91 -1.67 20.53
CA PRO A 583 -28.62 -2.20 19.23
C PRO A 583 -29.70 -3.16 18.74
N PRO A 584 -30.14 -3.08 17.48
CA PRO A 584 -31.15 -4.00 16.95
C PRO A 584 -30.64 -5.46 17.02
N HIS A 585 -31.50 -6.36 17.50
CA HIS A 585 -31.24 -7.79 17.45
C HIS A 585 -31.19 -8.22 15.99
N VAL A 586 -29.98 -8.37 15.41
CA VAL A 586 -29.80 -9.14 14.20
C VAL A 586 -29.89 -10.60 14.59
N MET A 587 -31.11 -11.16 14.53
CA MET A 587 -31.25 -12.59 14.53
C MET A 587 -30.58 -13.09 13.27
N GLN A 588 -29.41 -13.73 13.40
CA GLN A 588 -28.94 -14.67 12.40
C GLN A 588 -29.99 -15.79 12.35
N GLN A 589 -30.85 -15.73 11.34
CA GLN A 589 -31.61 -16.92 10.97
C GLN A 589 -30.59 -17.98 10.55
N PRO A 590 -30.63 -19.17 11.15
CA PRO A 590 -29.84 -20.29 10.63
C PRO A 590 -30.30 -20.53 9.19
N LEU A 591 -29.34 -20.58 8.27
CA LEU A 591 -29.53 -21.01 6.89
C LEU A 591 -30.03 -22.46 6.86
N SER A 592 -31.31 -22.69 7.02
CA SER A 592 -32.01 -23.89 6.62
C SER A 592 -32.95 -23.55 5.47
N ALA A 593 -32.34 -23.33 4.31
CA ALA A 593 -33.03 -23.34 3.06
C ALA A 593 -33.36 -24.80 2.67
N LYS A 594 -34.49 -25.29 3.12
CA LYS A 594 -35.21 -26.37 2.44
C LYS A 594 -36.68 -26.28 2.85
N HIS A 595 -37.53 -26.08 1.84
CA HIS A 595 -38.99 -26.06 1.79
C HIS A 595 -39.65 -24.68 1.84
N ALA A 596 -39.72 -24.06 0.68
CA ALA A 596 -40.85 -23.20 0.33
C ALA A 596 -41.25 -23.46 -1.13
N LEU A 597 -41.94 -24.55 -1.33
CA LEU A 597 -42.80 -24.80 -2.49
C LEU A 597 -44.24 -24.80 -1.95
N SER A 598 -44.85 -23.64 -1.79
CA SER A 598 -46.31 -23.41 -1.85
C SER A 598 -46.53 -21.87 -1.78
N GLY A 599 -47.06 -21.37 -2.88
CA GLY A 599 -47.40 -19.94 -2.97
C GLY A 599 -48.57 -19.64 -2.04
N GLU A 600 -48.30 -18.95 -0.97
CA GLU A 600 -49.23 -18.09 -0.24
C GLU A 600 -48.49 -16.83 0.09
N GLU A 601 -49.06 -15.69 -0.34
CA GLU A 601 -48.63 -14.36 0.02
C GLU A 601 -48.70 -14.18 1.55
N VAL A 602 -47.54 -14.35 2.20
CA VAL A 602 -47.40 -13.94 3.61
C VAL A 602 -47.22 -12.43 3.60
N LYS A 603 -48.32 -11.72 3.99
CA LYS A 603 -48.24 -10.31 4.32
C LYS A 603 -47.18 -10.08 5.36
N ASP A 604 -46.16 -9.29 4.97
CA ASP A 604 -45.13 -8.75 5.86
C ASP A 604 -45.74 -7.99 7.04
N GLU A 605 -46.02 -8.68 8.10
CA GLU A 605 -46.07 -8.09 9.42
C GLU A 605 -44.68 -7.82 9.95
N ARG A 606 -43.94 -6.91 9.29
CA ARG A 606 -42.85 -6.19 9.91
C ARG A 606 -43.44 -5.22 10.92
N GLY A 607 -43.84 -5.74 12.05
CA GLY A 607 -44.13 -4.93 13.22
C GLY A 607 -42.87 -4.08 13.49
N SER A 608 -42.94 -2.81 13.18
CA SER A 608 -41.98 -1.79 13.57
C SER A 608 -41.81 -1.89 15.10
N ARG A 609 -40.82 -2.70 15.55
CA ARG A 609 -40.42 -2.72 16.96
C ARG A 609 -39.94 -1.32 17.30
N LYS A 610 -40.62 -0.66 18.19
CA LYS A 610 -40.20 0.64 18.72
C LYS A 610 -38.79 0.50 19.26
N PRO A 611 -37.89 1.43 18.96
CA PRO A 611 -36.53 1.40 19.49
C PRO A 611 -36.58 1.42 21.01
N GLU A 612 -35.94 0.47 21.65
CA GLU A 612 -35.81 0.40 23.11
C GLU A 612 -34.79 1.42 23.57
N ILE A 613 -35.20 2.35 24.37
CA ILE A 613 -34.35 3.39 24.97
C ILE A 613 -33.79 2.84 26.28
N LEU A 614 -32.50 2.94 26.45
CA LEU A 614 -31.78 2.55 27.67
C LEU A 614 -31.30 3.82 28.38
N GLU A 615 -31.68 3.95 29.63
CA GLU A 615 -31.18 4.99 30.52
C GLU A 615 -29.92 4.49 31.25
N MET A 616 -29.20 5.39 31.87
CA MET A 616 -27.98 5.07 32.61
C MET A 616 -28.22 4.00 33.70
N GLN A 617 -29.40 4.03 34.34
CA GLN A 617 -29.77 3.04 35.36
C GLN A 617 -29.90 1.62 34.79
N ASP A 618 -30.37 1.47 33.56
CA ASP A 618 -30.54 0.17 32.92
C ASP A 618 -29.17 -0.43 32.54
N ILE A 619 -28.25 0.40 32.07
CA ILE A 619 -26.86 0.00 31.79
C ILE A 619 -26.14 -0.38 33.09
N GLU A 620 -26.40 0.36 34.18
CA GLU A 620 -25.85 0.05 35.51
C GLU A 620 -26.32 -1.33 36.00
N LYS A 621 -27.60 -1.66 35.80
CA LYS A 621 -28.15 -2.99 36.12
C LYS A 621 -27.44 -4.10 35.31
N GLU A 622 -27.26 -3.91 33.99
CA GLU A 622 -26.54 -4.87 33.16
C GLU A 622 -25.07 -5.00 33.60
N TYR A 623 -24.41 -3.90 33.92
CA TYR A 623 -23.04 -3.90 34.45
C TYR A 623 -22.96 -4.72 35.74
N LEU A 624 -23.90 -4.50 36.69
CA LEU A 624 -23.91 -5.21 37.97
C LEU A 624 -24.11 -6.72 37.82
N LEU A 625 -24.91 -7.16 36.85
CA LEU A 625 -25.07 -8.60 36.57
C LEU A 625 -23.77 -9.21 36.01
N VAL A 626 -23.06 -8.51 35.11
CA VAL A 626 -21.82 -8.97 34.55
C VAL A 626 -20.69 -8.97 35.60
N ASP A 627 -20.58 -7.91 36.43
CA ASP A 627 -19.58 -7.86 37.54
C ASP A 627 -19.83 -8.96 38.56
N ALA A 628 -21.11 -9.17 38.93
CA ALA A 628 -21.48 -10.24 39.84
C ALA A 628 -21.10 -11.64 39.30
N ARG A 629 -21.42 -11.90 38.03
CA ARG A 629 -21.03 -13.14 37.33
C ARG A 629 -19.52 -13.31 37.28
N LEU A 630 -18.79 -12.25 36.98
CA LEU A 630 -17.33 -12.27 36.92
C LEU A 630 -16.71 -12.61 38.28
N ARG A 631 -17.27 -12.05 39.38
CA ARG A 631 -16.82 -12.32 40.75
C ARG A 631 -17.10 -13.77 41.17
N LEU A 632 -18.25 -14.32 40.76
CA LEU A 632 -18.56 -15.74 41.01
C LEU A 632 -17.56 -16.65 40.31
N ILE A 633 -17.24 -16.42 39.03
CA ILE A 633 -16.27 -17.21 38.25
C ILE A 633 -14.86 -17.11 38.83
N GLN A 634 -14.48 -15.94 39.37
CA GLN A 634 -13.17 -15.77 40.01
C GLN A 634 -13.05 -16.59 41.28
N LYS A 635 -14.16 -16.83 41.97
CA LYS A 635 -14.17 -17.57 43.24
C LYS A 635 -14.39 -19.07 43.05
N ASP A 636 -15.31 -19.42 42.15
CA ASP A 636 -15.62 -20.81 41.81
C ASP A 636 -15.80 -20.91 40.28
N PRO A 637 -14.78 -21.41 39.57
CA PRO A 637 -14.81 -21.51 38.12
C PRO A 637 -15.77 -22.62 37.63
N ASP A 638 -17.07 -22.33 37.61
CA ASP A 638 -18.08 -23.23 37.05
C ASP A 638 -18.17 -23.01 35.52
N PRO A 639 -18.02 -24.07 34.70
CA PRO A 639 -18.20 -24.00 33.27
C PRO A 639 -19.56 -23.47 32.83
N ALA A 640 -20.62 -23.74 33.56
CA ALA A 640 -21.97 -23.27 33.28
C ALA A 640 -22.07 -21.74 33.39
N LEU A 641 -21.39 -21.16 34.37
CA LEU A 641 -21.33 -19.69 34.56
C LEU A 641 -20.42 -19.04 33.52
N THR A 642 -19.43 -19.77 33.02
CA THR A 642 -18.44 -19.22 32.04
C THR A 642 -19.01 -19.16 30.64
N SER A 643 -19.70 -20.21 30.19
CA SER A 643 -20.15 -20.36 28.80
C SER A 643 -21.67 -20.42 28.63
N GLY A 644 -22.40 -20.54 29.73
CA GLY A 644 -23.87 -20.60 29.73
C GLY A 644 -24.57 -19.25 29.53
N PRO A 645 -25.89 -19.26 29.37
CA PRO A 645 -26.69 -18.01 29.31
C PRO A 645 -26.54 -17.21 30.61
N THR A 646 -26.74 -15.92 30.52
CA THR A 646 -26.70 -15.06 31.71
C THR A 646 -27.82 -15.46 32.68
N PRO A 647 -27.51 -15.85 33.93
CA PRO A 647 -28.50 -16.19 34.92
C PRO A 647 -29.37 -14.94 35.23
N GLY A 648 -30.63 -15.17 35.56
CA GLY A 648 -31.52 -14.10 36.00
C GLY A 648 -31.02 -13.43 37.30
N PRO A 649 -31.47 -12.23 37.63
CA PRO A 649 -31.03 -11.49 38.83
C PRO A 649 -31.32 -12.28 40.12
N ASP A 650 -32.46 -12.97 40.22
CA ASP A 650 -32.84 -13.77 41.39
C ASP A 650 -31.88 -14.99 41.54
N GLU A 651 -31.62 -15.70 40.45
CA GLU A 651 -30.71 -16.84 40.43
C GLU A 651 -29.27 -16.42 40.78
N LEU A 652 -28.85 -15.28 40.22
CA LEU A 652 -27.52 -14.74 40.50
C LEU A 652 -27.36 -14.35 41.97
N VAL A 653 -28.38 -13.74 42.57
CA VAL A 653 -28.37 -13.45 44.02
C VAL A 653 -28.25 -14.73 44.83
N GLY A 654 -28.99 -15.79 44.49
CA GLY A 654 -28.85 -17.10 45.15
C GLY A 654 -27.44 -17.69 45.04
N LEU A 655 -26.82 -17.60 43.85
CA LEU A 655 -25.45 -18.07 43.66
C LEU A 655 -24.39 -17.22 44.41
N LEU A 656 -24.56 -15.89 44.43
CA LEU A 656 -23.69 -14.98 45.20
C LEU A 656 -23.79 -15.27 46.70
N ALA A 657 -25.00 -15.44 47.20
CA ALA A 657 -25.24 -15.77 48.63
C ALA A 657 -24.61 -17.12 48.98
N LYS A 658 -24.76 -18.15 48.12
CA LYS A 658 -24.14 -19.46 48.28
C LYS A 658 -22.62 -19.36 48.25
N ALA A 659 -22.04 -18.53 47.39
CA ALA A 659 -20.58 -18.26 47.34
C ALA A 659 -20.07 -17.41 48.51
N GLY A 660 -20.94 -16.75 49.28
CA GLY A 660 -20.59 -15.90 50.42
C GLY A 660 -20.20 -14.47 50.03
N LEU A 661 -20.66 -13.99 48.88
CA LEU A 661 -20.43 -12.63 48.38
C LEU A 661 -21.65 -11.77 48.68
N TYR A 662 -21.92 -11.59 50.00
CA TYR A 662 -23.16 -10.96 50.45
C TYR A 662 -23.26 -9.46 50.07
N ASP A 663 -22.18 -8.70 50.17
CA ASP A 663 -22.13 -7.30 49.77
C ASP A 663 -22.57 -7.12 48.30
N ARG A 664 -22.11 -8.01 47.42
CA ARG A 664 -22.48 -7.98 45.99
C ARG A 664 -23.93 -8.42 45.78
N ALA A 665 -24.39 -9.44 46.50
CA ALA A 665 -25.77 -9.91 46.43
C ALA A 665 -26.74 -8.80 46.84
N VAL A 666 -26.44 -8.04 47.90
CA VAL A 666 -27.27 -6.89 48.33
C VAL A 666 -27.27 -5.75 47.30
N ILE A 667 -26.14 -5.46 46.69
CA ILE A 667 -26.09 -4.44 45.63
C ILE A 667 -26.99 -4.84 44.46
N VAL A 668 -26.95 -6.08 44.00
CA VAL A 668 -27.84 -6.61 42.95
C VAL A 668 -29.27 -6.57 43.38
N CYS A 669 -29.65 -7.02 44.58
CA CYS A 669 -31.00 -6.97 45.10
C CYS A 669 -31.55 -5.54 45.08
N ARG A 670 -30.78 -4.55 45.49
CA ARG A 670 -31.18 -3.12 45.50
C ARG A 670 -31.39 -2.58 44.08
N ALA A 671 -30.51 -2.91 43.16
CA ALA A 671 -30.60 -2.43 41.79
C ALA A 671 -31.84 -2.97 41.07
N PHE A 672 -32.24 -4.21 41.37
CA PHE A 672 -33.41 -4.86 40.78
C PHE A 672 -34.68 -4.84 41.65
N ASN A 673 -34.63 -4.15 42.80
CA ASN A 673 -35.76 -4.11 43.78
C ASN A 673 -36.21 -5.50 44.23
N LEU A 674 -35.24 -6.41 44.43
CA LEU A 674 -35.51 -7.76 44.94
C LEU A 674 -35.48 -7.77 46.48
N ASP A 675 -36.17 -8.76 47.05
CA ASP A 675 -36.15 -8.99 48.48
C ASP A 675 -34.81 -9.61 48.95
N LEU A 676 -34.33 -9.24 50.12
CA LEU A 676 -33.05 -9.74 50.68
C LEU A 676 -33.21 -11.08 51.44
N TYR A 677 -34.36 -11.76 51.36
CA TYR A 677 -34.62 -12.98 52.12
C TYR A 677 -33.53 -14.07 51.85
N THR A 678 -33.22 -14.33 50.61
CA THR A 678 -32.20 -15.35 50.22
C THR A 678 -30.81 -15.02 50.77
N VAL A 679 -30.46 -13.75 50.86
CA VAL A 679 -29.19 -13.27 51.43
C VAL A 679 -29.13 -13.52 52.92
N PHE A 680 -30.17 -13.13 53.63
CA PHE A 680 -30.23 -13.31 55.08
C PHE A 680 -30.34 -14.79 55.47
N GLU A 681 -31.13 -15.59 54.77
CA GLU A 681 -31.20 -17.06 55.03
C GLU A 681 -29.87 -17.74 54.84
N SER A 682 -29.15 -17.41 53.73
CA SER A 682 -27.84 -17.99 53.46
C SER A 682 -26.78 -17.56 54.48
N LEU A 683 -26.79 -16.26 54.88
CA LEU A 683 -25.86 -15.74 55.87
C LEU A 683 -26.11 -16.36 57.27
N ALA A 684 -27.39 -16.48 57.69
CA ALA A 684 -27.76 -17.12 58.94
C ALA A 684 -27.31 -18.59 58.97
N LEU A 685 -27.56 -19.35 57.88
CA LEU A 685 -27.16 -20.73 57.77
C LEU A 685 -25.64 -20.89 57.86
N ARG A 686 -24.90 -19.95 57.27
CA ARG A 686 -23.42 -19.96 57.30
C ARG A 686 -22.88 -19.65 58.68
N CYS A 687 -23.49 -18.75 59.41
CA CYS A 687 -23.18 -18.47 60.82
C CYS A 687 -23.39 -19.72 61.69
N VAL A 688 -24.52 -20.44 61.50
CA VAL A 688 -24.82 -21.72 62.22
C VAL A 688 -23.77 -22.75 61.89
N ASN A 689 -23.46 -22.96 60.62
CA ASN A 689 -22.46 -23.96 60.18
C ASN A 689 -21.09 -23.72 60.81
N LEU A 690 -20.64 -22.43 60.83
CA LEU A 690 -19.37 -22.07 61.45
C LEU A 690 -19.41 -22.28 62.96
N SER A 691 -20.52 -21.94 63.64
CA SER A 691 -20.63 -22.16 65.08
C SER A 691 -20.64 -23.62 65.38
N SER A 692 -21.36 -24.48 64.67
CA SER A 692 -21.42 -25.91 64.82
C SER A 692 -20.05 -26.59 64.58
N GLN A 693 -19.33 -26.20 63.58
CA GLN A 693 -17.99 -26.70 63.27
C GLN A 693 -16.94 -26.33 64.32
N SER A 694 -17.01 -25.08 64.85
CA SER A 694 -16.12 -24.62 65.93
C SER A 694 -16.27 -25.49 67.21
N THR A 695 -17.46 -26.03 67.47
CA THR A 695 -17.72 -26.93 68.63
C THR A 695 -17.18 -28.34 68.45
N TYR A 696 -17.11 -28.87 67.23
CA TYR A 696 -16.62 -30.25 66.94
C TYR A 696 -15.13 -30.30 66.70
N HIS A 697 -14.43 -29.24 66.29
CA HIS A 697 -12.99 -29.25 65.97
C HIS A 697 -12.12 -28.46 66.96
N MET A 698 -11.97 -29.00 68.20
CA MET A 698 -10.96 -28.58 69.21
C MET A 698 -9.53 -29.02 68.83
N ARG A 699 -9.27 -29.55 67.64
CA ARG A 699 -7.92 -29.96 67.22
C ARG A 699 -7.62 -29.50 65.75
N GLY A 700 -6.94 -28.41 65.70
CA GLY A 700 -5.78 -28.27 64.78
C GLY A 700 -5.94 -28.17 63.25
N ASP A 701 -7.12 -28.01 62.64
CA ASP A 701 -7.24 -27.83 61.19
C ASP A 701 -7.22 -26.33 60.82
N ASN A 702 -6.04 -25.85 60.39
CA ASN A 702 -5.83 -24.48 59.90
C ASN A 702 -6.62 -24.13 58.62
N ASP A 703 -7.12 -25.11 57.88
CA ASP A 703 -7.75 -24.94 56.60
C ASP A 703 -9.19 -24.36 56.69
N TYR A 704 -9.94 -24.80 57.70
CA TYR A 704 -11.32 -24.29 57.92
C TYR A 704 -11.35 -22.84 58.42
N THR A 705 -10.39 -22.44 59.20
CA THR A 705 -10.26 -21.06 59.68
C THR A 705 -9.87 -20.13 58.56
N ALA A 706 -8.99 -20.56 57.65
CA ALA A 706 -8.59 -19.81 56.47
C ALA A 706 -9.78 -19.62 55.50
N GLN A 707 -10.61 -20.64 55.28
CA GLN A 707 -11.80 -20.56 54.46
C GLN A 707 -12.86 -19.63 55.06
N ALA A 708 -13.04 -19.64 56.39
CA ALA A 708 -13.93 -18.74 57.08
C ALA A 708 -13.50 -17.26 56.93
N TRP A 709 -12.23 -16.97 57.08
CA TRP A 709 -11.68 -15.63 56.88
C TRP A 709 -11.71 -15.18 55.43
N SER A 710 -11.65 -16.08 54.45
CA SER A 710 -11.68 -15.75 53.02
C SER A 710 -12.99 -15.06 52.63
N TRP A 711 -14.15 -15.63 53.00
CA TRP A 711 -15.42 -15.01 52.61
C TRP A 711 -15.79 -13.79 53.50
N LEU A 712 -15.29 -13.72 54.77
CA LEU A 712 -15.43 -12.53 55.61
C LEU A 712 -14.73 -11.31 55.03
N LYS A 713 -13.52 -11.51 54.50
CA LYS A 713 -12.76 -10.45 53.81
C LYS A 713 -13.42 -9.94 52.54
N GLU A 714 -14.14 -10.76 51.84
CA GLU A 714 -14.90 -10.38 50.61
C GLU A 714 -16.08 -9.40 50.89
N ASN A 715 -16.57 -9.39 52.17
CA ASN A 715 -17.68 -8.55 52.57
C ASN A 715 -17.22 -7.30 53.39
N HIS A 716 -16.07 -6.73 52.98
CA HIS A 716 -15.41 -5.60 53.68
C HIS A 716 -16.15 -4.27 53.54
N LEU A 717 -17.07 -4.15 52.62
CA LEU A 717 -17.91 -2.94 52.47
C LEU A 717 -18.86 -2.74 53.65
N THR A 718 -19.31 -3.82 54.27
CA THR A 718 -20.15 -3.81 55.45
C THR A 718 -19.37 -4.01 56.72
N LEU A 719 -18.44 -4.95 56.74
CA LEU A 719 -17.53 -5.21 57.87
C LEU A 719 -16.35 -4.24 57.88
N THR A 720 -16.50 -3.07 58.46
CA THR A 720 -15.47 -2.01 58.45
C THR A 720 -14.31 -2.22 59.45
N ASN A 721 -14.55 -2.97 60.55
CA ASN A 721 -13.57 -3.20 61.62
C ASN A 721 -13.34 -4.71 61.82
N ILE A 722 -12.34 -5.27 61.15
CA ILE A 722 -11.89 -6.62 61.39
C ILE A 722 -10.89 -6.57 62.55
N ALA A 723 -11.38 -6.72 63.81
CA ALA A 723 -10.56 -6.82 64.96
C ALA A 723 -9.81 -8.17 64.93
N LYS A 724 -8.47 -8.14 64.96
CA LYS A 724 -7.64 -9.35 64.89
C LYS A 724 -7.81 -10.27 66.11
N GLU A 725 -8.47 -9.81 67.13
CA GLU A 725 -8.64 -10.54 68.40
C GLU A 725 -9.93 -11.37 68.44
N ASN A 726 -10.89 -11.16 67.58
CA ASN A 726 -12.17 -11.85 67.56
C ASN A 726 -12.13 -13.16 66.75
N SER A 727 -12.84 -14.16 67.22
CA SER A 727 -13.04 -15.40 66.48
C SER A 727 -13.76 -15.16 65.15
N SER A 728 -13.46 -15.99 64.13
CA SER A 728 -14.15 -15.93 62.83
C SER A 728 -15.68 -16.08 62.95
N VAL A 729 -16.10 -16.82 63.97
CA VAL A 729 -17.53 -17.01 64.31
C VAL A 729 -18.12 -15.70 64.80
N ASP A 730 -17.46 -15.01 65.74
CA ASP A 730 -17.97 -13.72 66.27
C ASP A 730 -18.03 -12.66 65.16
N GLN A 731 -17.10 -12.65 64.26
CA GLN A 731 -17.09 -11.75 63.09
C GLN A 731 -18.24 -12.06 62.13
N ALA A 732 -18.58 -13.34 61.95
CA ALA A 732 -19.72 -13.74 61.11
C ALA A 732 -21.05 -13.25 61.70
N TRP A 733 -21.23 -13.40 63.04
CA TRP A 733 -22.39 -12.88 63.72
C TRP A 733 -22.45 -11.35 63.74
N GLN A 734 -21.32 -10.67 63.89
CA GLN A 734 -21.23 -9.20 63.76
C GLN A 734 -21.64 -8.75 62.36
N LEU A 735 -21.21 -9.46 61.31
CA LEU A 735 -21.64 -9.19 59.94
C LEU A 735 -23.15 -9.29 59.78
N LEU A 736 -23.76 -10.37 60.29
CA LEU A 736 -25.20 -10.56 60.27
C LEU A 736 -25.94 -9.43 61.02
N GLN A 737 -25.40 -9.04 62.20
CA GLN A 737 -25.95 -7.92 62.95
C GLN A 737 -25.90 -6.61 62.16
N GLN A 738 -24.75 -6.28 61.58
CA GLN A 738 -24.60 -5.06 60.77
C GLN A 738 -25.51 -5.03 59.55
N TYR A 739 -25.75 -6.20 58.88
CA TYR A 739 -26.69 -6.30 57.80
C TYR A 739 -28.15 -6.06 58.26
N LEU A 740 -28.54 -6.65 59.37
CA LEU A 740 -29.87 -6.44 59.96
C LEU A 740 -30.07 -4.98 60.37
N ASP A 741 -29.12 -4.36 61.08
CA ASP A 741 -29.17 -2.96 61.47
C ASP A 741 -29.23 -2.01 60.30
N ARG A 742 -28.62 -2.34 59.17
CA ARG A 742 -28.55 -1.49 57.97
C ARG A 742 -29.77 -1.61 57.07
N TYR A 743 -30.33 -2.80 56.97
CA TYR A 743 -31.36 -3.10 55.94
C TYR A 743 -32.75 -3.33 56.49
N GLU A 744 -32.94 -3.54 57.79
CA GLU A 744 -34.28 -3.61 58.40
C GLU A 744 -34.87 -2.22 58.50
N ASP A 745 -36.17 -2.11 58.26
CA ASP A 745 -36.88 -0.84 58.34
C ASP A 745 -37.32 -0.56 59.82
N HIS A 746 -36.45 0.09 60.54
CA HIS A 746 -36.67 0.43 61.97
C HIS A 746 -37.88 1.43 62.16
N GLN A 747 -38.29 2.15 61.14
CA GLN A 747 -39.32 3.18 61.29
C GLN A 747 -40.76 2.61 61.25
N ASN A 748 -41.00 1.62 60.39
CA ASN A 748 -42.31 1.00 60.20
C ASN A 748 -42.66 -0.15 61.14
N GLY A 749 -41.73 -0.53 62.00
CA GLY A 749 -41.88 -1.69 62.94
C GLY A 749 -41.96 -3.04 62.19
N SER A 750 -41.50 -3.08 60.96
CA SER A 750 -41.45 -4.30 60.17
C SER A 750 -40.15 -5.01 60.48
N ALA A 751 -40.26 -6.23 61.05
CA ALA A 751 -39.12 -7.06 61.35
C ALA A 751 -38.98 -8.24 60.37
N LYS A 752 -39.13 -7.96 59.08
CA LYS A 752 -39.16 -8.97 58.00
C LYS A 752 -37.90 -9.83 57.96
N TYR A 753 -36.76 -9.19 58.02
CA TYR A 753 -35.46 -9.90 57.92
C TYR A 753 -35.09 -10.59 59.20
N HIS A 754 -35.43 -9.97 60.35
CA HIS A 754 -35.28 -10.66 61.64
C HIS A 754 -36.16 -11.93 61.71
N ARG A 755 -37.42 -11.88 61.23
CA ARG A 755 -38.26 -13.04 61.10
C ARG A 755 -37.65 -14.12 60.21
N CYS A 756 -37.14 -13.75 59.04
CA CYS A 756 -36.49 -14.66 58.12
C CYS A 756 -35.29 -15.36 58.74
N VAL A 757 -34.41 -14.59 59.40
CA VAL A 757 -33.21 -15.14 60.10
C VAL A 757 -33.62 -16.04 61.26
N ALA A 758 -34.59 -15.61 62.08
CA ALA A 758 -35.05 -16.41 63.22
C ALA A 758 -35.66 -17.75 62.79
N ASN A 759 -36.53 -17.71 61.75
CA ASN A 759 -37.06 -18.96 61.14
C ASN A 759 -35.94 -19.90 60.69
N LYS A 760 -34.92 -19.35 60.05
CA LYS A 760 -33.81 -20.19 59.57
C LYS A 760 -32.96 -20.77 60.69
N LEU A 761 -32.68 -19.98 61.69
CA LEU A 761 -31.93 -20.45 62.91
C LEU A 761 -32.68 -21.54 63.63
N LEU A 762 -33.96 -21.29 63.92
CA LEU A 762 -34.83 -22.21 64.69
C LEU A 762 -35.15 -23.50 63.90
N SER A 763 -35.31 -23.43 62.58
CA SER A 763 -35.51 -24.63 61.74
C SER A 763 -34.30 -25.57 61.71
N HIS A 764 -33.11 -25.10 62.05
CA HIS A 764 -31.90 -25.86 62.19
C HIS A 764 -31.60 -26.17 63.62
N GLY A 765 -32.49 -25.94 64.57
CA GLY A 765 -32.35 -26.26 66.00
C GLY A 765 -31.30 -25.42 66.73
N PHE A 766 -30.98 -24.21 66.21
CA PHE A 766 -30.04 -23.32 66.84
C PHE A 766 -30.78 -22.27 67.65
N SER A 767 -30.32 -22.08 68.96
CA SER A 767 -30.89 -21.05 69.83
C SER A 767 -30.58 -19.63 69.30
N LEU A 768 -31.57 -18.72 69.47
CA LEU A 768 -31.38 -17.34 69.03
C LEU A 768 -30.32 -16.65 69.94
N PRO A 769 -29.29 -15.96 69.36
CA PRO A 769 -28.31 -15.20 70.14
C PRO A 769 -28.96 -14.08 70.95
N THR A 770 -28.45 -13.77 72.13
CA THR A 770 -29.00 -12.76 73.05
C THR A 770 -29.09 -11.36 72.41
N TRP A 771 -28.08 -10.96 71.66
CA TRP A 771 -28.07 -9.68 70.95
C TRP A 771 -29.25 -9.62 69.93
N PHE A 772 -29.46 -10.73 69.18
CA PHE A 772 -30.51 -10.85 68.18
C PHE A 772 -31.91 -10.78 68.80
N VAL A 773 -32.12 -11.49 69.92
CA VAL A 773 -33.37 -11.43 70.67
C VAL A 773 -33.64 -10.02 71.14
N ASN A 774 -32.63 -9.31 71.68
CA ASN A 774 -32.76 -7.94 72.15
C ASN A 774 -33.13 -6.94 71.07
N THR A 775 -32.51 -7.05 69.90
CA THR A 775 -32.83 -6.19 68.72
C THR A 775 -34.22 -6.53 68.19
N TYR A 776 -34.62 -7.80 68.12
CA TYR A 776 -35.94 -8.22 67.65
C TYR A 776 -37.05 -7.79 68.61
N LYS A 777 -36.83 -7.90 69.93
CA LYS A 777 -37.71 -7.39 70.96
C LYS A 777 -38.02 -5.92 70.79
N SER A 778 -37.02 -5.11 70.47
CA SER A 778 -37.18 -3.68 70.23
C SER A 778 -37.98 -3.36 68.97
N LEU A 779 -37.99 -4.23 67.97
CA LEU A 779 -38.71 -4.05 66.70
C LEU A 779 -40.16 -4.56 66.78
N ASN A 780 -40.33 -5.87 67.07
CA ASN A 780 -41.63 -6.51 67.07
C ASN A 780 -41.71 -7.71 67.99
N VAL A 781 -42.12 -7.50 69.28
CA VAL A 781 -42.26 -8.51 70.27
C VAL A 781 -43.31 -9.58 69.91
N ALA A 782 -44.40 -9.12 69.24
CA ALA A 782 -45.51 -10.02 68.93
C ALA A 782 -45.13 -11.07 67.88
N GLU A 783 -44.32 -10.69 66.92
CA GLU A 783 -43.79 -11.66 65.94
C GLU A 783 -42.77 -12.63 66.54
N LEU A 784 -41.89 -12.15 67.39
CA LEU A 784 -40.98 -13.02 68.16
C LEU A 784 -41.72 -14.04 68.99
N LEU A 785 -42.76 -13.64 69.71
CA LEU A 785 -43.62 -14.51 70.50
C LEU A 785 -44.29 -15.59 69.59
N ARG A 786 -44.85 -15.21 68.44
CA ARG A 786 -45.36 -16.18 67.50
C ARG A 786 -44.35 -17.22 67.05
N LEU A 787 -43.15 -16.78 66.74
CA LEU A 787 -42.08 -17.69 66.37
C LEU A 787 -41.72 -18.68 67.49
N TYR A 788 -41.66 -18.22 68.74
CA TYR A 788 -41.40 -19.13 69.89
C TYR A 788 -42.57 -20.15 70.02
N ILE A 789 -43.80 -19.78 69.77
CA ILE A 789 -44.96 -20.71 69.79
C ILE A 789 -44.87 -21.68 68.58
N ASP A 790 -44.57 -21.19 67.36
CA ASP A 790 -44.46 -22.00 66.12
C ASP A 790 -43.36 -23.09 66.21
N TYR A 791 -42.33 -22.79 67.00
CA TYR A 791 -41.18 -23.73 67.19
C TYR A 791 -41.21 -24.47 68.60
N ASP A 792 -42.32 -24.47 69.30
CA ASP A 792 -42.49 -25.13 70.59
C ASP A 792 -41.50 -24.67 71.68
N LEU A 793 -40.93 -23.45 71.56
CA LEU A 793 -40.01 -22.82 72.50
C LEU A 793 -40.84 -22.13 73.68
N ILE A 794 -41.59 -22.92 74.42
CA ILE A 794 -42.53 -22.44 75.38
C ILE A 794 -41.90 -21.66 76.56
N TYR A 795 -40.76 -22.15 77.05
CA TYR A 795 -40.01 -21.51 78.11
C TYR A 795 -39.54 -20.10 77.75
N GLU A 796 -38.88 -19.96 76.61
CA GLU A 796 -38.44 -18.70 76.07
C GLU A 796 -39.60 -17.76 75.78
N GLY A 797 -40.72 -18.30 75.34
CA GLY A 797 -41.92 -17.58 75.11
C GLY A 797 -42.55 -17.02 76.44
N VAL A 798 -42.57 -17.80 77.49
CA VAL A 798 -43.03 -17.37 78.83
C VAL A 798 -42.08 -16.27 79.39
N ASP A 799 -40.77 -16.45 79.31
CA ASP A 799 -39.80 -15.49 79.75
C ASP A 799 -39.99 -14.17 79.05
N LEU A 800 -40.14 -14.18 77.69
CA LEU A 800 -40.42 -13.01 76.93
C LEU A 800 -41.67 -12.29 77.33
N VAL A 801 -42.74 -13.00 77.62
CA VAL A 801 -44.01 -12.41 78.06
C VAL A 801 -43.90 -11.79 79.48
N VAL A 802 -43.18 -12.48 80.41
CA VAL A 802 -42.94 -11.92 81.71
C VAL A 802 -42.11 -10.63 81.65
N GLU A 803 -41.04 -10.65 80.89
CA GLU A 803 -40.14 -9.48 80.64
C GLU A 803 -40.90 -8.32 79.98
N TYR A 804 -41.82 -8.61 79.05
CA TYR A 804 -42.69 -7.58 78.40
C TYR A 804 -43.74 -7.00 79.39
N ILE A 805 -44.35 -7.83 80.21
CA ILE A 805 -45.31 -7.38 81.28
C ILE A 805 -44.58 -6.51 82.30
N ASP A 806 -43.41 -6.91 82.79
CA ASP A 806 -42.62 -6.10 83.68
C ASP A 806 -42.22 -4.76 83.10
N ALA A 807 -41.79 -4.70 81.79
CA ALA A 807 -41.50 -3.47 81.07
C ALA A 807 -42.74 -2.57 80.92
N VAL A 808 -43.91 -3.13 80.69
CA VAL A 808 -45.17 -2.39 80.63
C VAL A 808 -45.48 -1.82 81.98
N MET A 809 -45.32 -2.62 83.08
CA MET A 809 -45.53 -2.16 84.44
C MET A 809 -44.64 -1.04 84.91
N ASP A 810 -43.39 -1.08 84.45
CA ASP A 810 -42.39 -0.03 84.77
C ASP A 810 -42.65 1.27 83.95
N THR A 811 -43.20 1.21 82.73
CA THR A 811 -43.71 2.41 82.08
C THR A 811 -44.87 3.07 82.81
N PHE A 812 -45.77 2.30 83.46
CA PHE A 812 -46.83 2.81 84.31
C PHE A 812 -46.33 3.51 85.57
N LYS A 813 -45.09 3.14 86.03
CA LYS A 813 -44.39 3.76 87.15
C LYS A 813 -43.61 5.01 86.78
N GLY A 814 -43.61 5.41 85.53
CA GLY A 814 -42.97 6.64 85.06
C GLY A 814 -41.44 6.45 84.82
N GLN A 815 -40.97 5.20 84.76
CA GLN A 815 -39.57 4.88 84.26
C GLN A 815 -39.57 4.67 82.76
N ASP A 816 -38.64 5.33 82.08
CA ASP A 816 -38.46 5.16 80.62
C ASP A 816 -37.78 3.77 80.34
N CYS A 817 -38.63 2.86 79.82
CA CYS A 817 -38.13 1.58 79.28
C CYS A 817 -37.89 1.60 77.79
N SER A 818 -36.70 1.89 77.43
CA SER A 818 -36.27 1.95 75.99
C SER A 818 -36.19 0.54 75.33
N MET A 819 -36.33 -0.53 76.06
CA MET A 819 -36.15 -1.89 75.54
C MET A 819 -37.27 -2.44 74.67
N PHE A 820 -38.50 -1.85 74.80
CA PHE A 820 -39.69 -2.28 74.01
C PHE A 820 -40.37 -1.11 73.33
N LYS A 821 -40.58 -1.18 72.05
CA LYS A 821 -41.50 -0.24 71.36
C LYS A 821 -42.95 -0.60 71.70
N LEU A 822 -43.51 0.06 72.70
CA LEU A 822 -44.86 -0.14 73.11
C LEU A 822 -45.84 0.50 72.13
N ARG A 823 -46.53 -0.31 71.29
CA ARG A 823 -47.65 0.14 70.44
C ARG A 823 -48.95 -0.36 71.01
N THR A 824 -49.88 0.54 71.30
CA THR A 824 -51.20 0.31 71.91
C THR A 824 -52.09 -0.70 71.13
N ARG A 825 -51.73 -1.10 69.87
CA ARG A 825 -52.45 -2.09 69.07
C ARG A 825 -52.09 -3.55 69.37
N HIS A 826 -51.02 -3.83 70.13
CA HIS A 826 -50.51 -5.21 70.35
C HIS A 826 -51.18 -5.95 71.56
N CYS A 827 -51.96 -5.26 72.41
CA CYS A 827 -52.55 -5.94 73.56
C CYS A 827 -53.52 -7.05 73.23
N GLY A 828 -54.21 -7.00 72.07
CA GLY A 828 -55.09 -8.06 71.59
C GLY A 828 -54.36 -9.38 71.22
N TRP A 829 -53.20 -9.22 70.65
CA TRP A 829 -52.38 -10.36 70.17
C TRP A 829 -51.63 -11.06 71.34
N LEU A 830 -51.23 -10.28 72.35
CA LEU A 830 -50.63 -10.82 73.52
C LEU A 830 -51.64 -11.66 74.30
N ALA A 831 -52.92 -11.22 74.40
CA ALA A 831 -53.96 -12.02 74.98
C ALA A 831 -54.25 -13.36 74.27
N HIS A 832 -54.11 -13.33 72.87
CA HIS A 832 -54.30 -14.57 72.13
C HIS A 832 -53.08 -15.47 72.22
N GLY A 833 -51.84 -14.93 72.21
CA GLY A 833 -50.53 -15.69 72.37
C GLY A 833 -50.50 -16.31 73.80
N LEU A 834 -50.85 -15.57 74.84
CA LEU A 834 -50.97 -16.10 76.22
C LEU A 834 -52.00 -17.23 76.33
N ARG A 835 -53.14 -17.12 75.69
CA ARG A 835 -54.17 -18.19 75.64
C ARG A 835 -53.60 -19.45 74.93
N ASN A 836 -52.90 -19.30 73.78
CA ASN A 836 -52.27 -20.45 73.11
C ASN A 836 -51.15 -21.11 73.96
N ILE A 837 -50.37 -20.33 74.70
CA ILE A 837 -49.34 -20.82 75.56
C ILE A 837 -49.96 -21.57 76.72
N THR A 838 -51.03 -21.00 77.36
CA THR A 838 -51.74 -21.68 78.46
C THR A 838 -52.42 -22.94 77.95
N ASP A 839 -53.05 -22.99 76.83
CA ASP A 839 -53.67 -24.14 76.20
C ASP A 839 -52.61 -25.28 75.90
N GLN A 840 -51.42 -24.92 75.37
CA GLN A 840 -50.33 -25.87 75.13
C GLN A 840 -49.73 -26.39 76.45
N PHE A 841 -49.59 -25.54 77.47
CA PHE A 841 -49.18 -26.03 78.82
C PHE A 841 -50.19 -27.00 79.44
N TRP A 842 -51.42 -26.80 79.24
CA TRP A 842 -52.50 -27.70 79.65
C TRP A 842 -52.42 -29.06 78.94
N VAL A 843 -52.23 -29.04 77.64
CA VAL A 843 -52.14 -30.23 76.84
C VAL A 843 -50.87 -31.05 77.11
N LYS A 844 -49.69 -30.44 77.33
CA LYS A 844 -48.44 -31.14 77.64
C LYS A 844 -48.36 -31.51 79.13
N GLY A 845 -49.04 -30.82 80.12
CA GLY A 845 -48.99 -31.12 81.51
C GLY A 845 -49.87 -32.36 81.85
N HIS A 846 -50.80 -32.78 81.01
CA HIS A 846 -51.63 -33.98 81.24
C HIS A 846 -51.06 -35.27 80.56
N GLY A 847 -50.04 -35.13 79.74
CA GLY A 847 -49.38 -36.29 78.99
C GLY A 847 -48.38 -37.08 79.84
N HIS A 848 -48.09 -36.64 81.04
CA HIS A 848 -47.05 -37.37 81.91
C HIS A 848 -47.68 -37.90 83.19
N SER A 849 -49.01 -38.01 83.29
CA SER A 849 -49.63 -38.69 84.38
C SER A 849 -50.71 -39.71 83.93
N ALA A 850 -50.20 -40.63 83.04
CA ALA A 850 -50.87 -41.90 82.82
C ALA A 850 -49.75 -42.96 82.56
#